data_78fe37a73c7a7593977c4f93f509a185
#
_entry.id   78fe37a73c7a7593977c4f93f509a185
#
_cell.length_a   1.000
_cell.length_b   1.000
_cell.length_c   1.000
_cell.angle_alpha   90.00
_cell.angle_beta   90.00
_cell.angle_gamma   90.00
#
_symmetry.space_group_name_H-M   'P 1'
#
loop_
_entity.id
_entity.type
_entity.pdbx_description
1 polymer ?
#
loop_
_entity_poly.entity_id
_entity_poly.type
_entity_poly.pdbx_seq_one_letter_code
_entity_poly.pdbx_strand_id
1 'polypeptide(L)'
;MYSLERFRSVGRGFALSPNWLQEFFRRYTFLALVALSVVAGMMFGATVAYQASMTEQAQEVAGLANYRPNLVTRVVADDGKTVVGEFSLERRIPVTYDQIPETMKNAVFAIEDDRFFQHIGVDPIRIVTAAFKNILKSRKAEGASTLTQQLARSLYLTPEKTYTRKIKEILFALQIERYYTKEQIMEMYCNYIFLGGGAYGFEAAAQYYFSKSLKDLTLEECALLAGLPKAPSLYSPTRDEKAALDRRNVVLYRMREEGYITDEEYNRARQTRINLNISPPQNANNSIFGYFVEAVRQESEETFGTWQTQTGGMNIYTTIDPVAQREAVRAVRKGLHTYEDRHGKRWRGKLTNLLDQKPPADLSHYAHPDWMGDYQPGEYIYGLVMGVGASTAEVRFGDYKATLTDPVTKWAGGSPSKLLRKGDLAVFKINKADNEKKVLDVSLDQLPSVDGALVCLESKTGEVKAMVGGYDFSTRKFNNATQAERQTGSAFKPFIYSAAVEAGFTPDTVVSAEPFVDPGTGWSPTNYDGSAGGGMLPLRTALQQSLNVVAVRLLSIVGVDKGAEIVKRFGLPNPMKRVLPSALGATEEPLFDMVSAYSSFSNQGVRVKPHLIKRVTDAEGDIKQEWKSENSKVISPWVATQMQIMMRGVVTGGTAGSMMSNKELAKRMICGKTGTVNDFTDAWFIGYTPTYTAGVWIGYPGLKKTLGNKEAGSVAALPMWIHFMEKFLKDKPNDQFPKNVPVDKEVLARRTEAERAIREAQAGEAERASDEMSDKAKSAAQDEEGPKEPKERTTPKMVEPEGGRPPRAERPREDVERDTIKNPPAMKRDDRSNDRDDKKKKRGKNGT
;
A
#
# COMPACT_ATOMS: atom_id res chain seq x y z
N MET A 1 99.55 18.71 -31.78
CA MET A 1 100.47 17.92 -30.87
C MET A 1 99.64 17.10 -29.96
N TYR A 2 99.98 15.81 -29.88
CA TYR A 2 99.25 14.72 -29.16
C TYR A 2 97.89 14.34 -29.72
N SER A 3 97.56 13.14 -30.13
CA SER A 3 98.35 11.91 -30.35
C SER A 3 97.62 11.06 -31.39
N LEU A 4 98.20 10.81 -32.55
CA LEU A 4 97.72 9.88 -33.53
C LEU A 4 98.53 8.57 -33.47
N GLU A 5 98.63 7.98 -32.35
CA GLU A 5 99.40 6.68 -32.16
C GLU A 5 98.66 5.72 -31.19
N ARG A 6 97.36 5.37 -31.40
CA ARG A 6 96.80 4.22 -30.74
C ARG A 6 95.71 3.47 -31.53
N PHE A 7 95.94 3.37 -32.81
CA PHE A 7 95.06 2.50 -33.65
C PHE A 7 95.87 1.64 -34.65
N ARG A 8 96.90 1.03 -34.15
CA ARG A 8 97.59 -0.01 -34.90
C ARG A 8 97.99 -1.18 -33.97
N SER A 9 97.01 -1.98 -33.53
CA SER A 9 97.19 -3.37 -33.10
C SER A 9 95.86 -3.93 -32.60
N VAL A 10 95.02 -4.43 -33.46
CA VAL A 10 94.18 -5.62 -33.26
C VAL A 10 93.68 -6.04 -34.63
N GLY A 11 94.61 -6.38 -35.52
CA GLY A 11 94.35 -7.21 -36.70
C GLY A 11 94.56 -8.67 -36.36
N ARG A 12 93.71 -9.26 -35.52
CA ARG A 12 93.61 -10.76 -35.43
C ARG A 12 92.25 -11.15 -35.99
N GLY A 13 92.28 -11.69 -37.20
CA GLY A 13 91.18 -12.26 -37.91
C GLY A 13 90.46 -13.29 -37.02
N PHE A 14 89.22 -12.99 -36.73
CA PHE A 14 88.24 -14.00 -36.33
C PHE A 14 87.92 -14.83 -37.55
N ALA A 15 88.66 -15.93 -37.77
CA ALA A 15 88.18 -16.99 -38.65
C ALA A 15 86.97 -17.67 -37.96
N LEU A 16 85.82 -17.25 -38.39
CA LEU A 16 84.54 -17.90 -38.03
C LEU A 16 84.63 -19.32 -38.62
N SER A 17 84.72 -20.35 -37.78
CA SER A 17 84.68 -21.74 -38.21
C SER A 17 83.33 -22.02 -38.88
N PRO A 18 83.26 -22.82 -39.96
CA PRO A 18 81.99 -23.18 -40.63
C PRO A 18 80.95 -23.76 -39.70
N ASN A 19 81.33 -24.35 -38.56
CA ASN A 19 80.44 -24.96 -37.58
C ASN A 19 79.68 -23.93 -36.75
N TRP A 20 80.19 -22.67 -36.59
CA TRP A 20 79.48 -21.64 -35.78
C TRP A 20 78.21 -21.13 -36.48
N LEU A 21 78.28 -20.92 -37.76
CA LEU A 21 77.14 -20.54 -38.64
C LEU A 21 76.06 -21.65 -38.62
N GLN A 22 76.47 -22.92 -38.73
CA GLN A 22 75.51 -24.04 -38.67
C GLN A 22 74.87 -24.18 -37.26
N GLU A 23 75.59 -23.97 -36.17
CA GLU A 23 75.05 -23.98 -34.82
C GLU A 23 74.16 -22.76 -34.54
N PHE A 24 74.53 -21.60 -35.06
CA PHE A 24 73.75 -20.39 -34.99
C PHE A 24 72.38 -20.57 -35.72
N PHE A 25 72.41 -21.00 -36.98
CA PHE A 25 71.16 -21.27 -37.72
C PHE A 25 70.36 -22.39 -37.04
N ARG A 26 70.98 -23.44 -36.52
CA ARG A 26 70.25 -24.55 -35.86
C ARG A 26 69.56 -24.08 -34.55
N ARG A 27 70.19 -23.23 -33.76
CA ARG A 27 69.58 -22.66 -32.54
C ARG A 27 68.43 -21.67 -32.85
N TYR A 28 68.62 -20.78 -33.80
CA TYR A 28 67.59 -19.84 -34.18
C TYR A 28 66.41 -20.49 -34.90
N THR A 29 66.61 -21.48 -35.75
CA THR A 29 65.50 -22.24 -36.35
C THR A 29 64.78 -23.07 -35.31
N PHE A 30 65.45 -23.64 -34.34
CA PHE A 30 64.85 -24.34 -33.23
C PHE A 30 63.97 -23.37 -32.38
N LEU A 31 64.53 -22.21 -32.01
CA LEU A 31 63.77 -21.17 -31.26
C LEU A 31 62.61 -20.63 -32.11
N ALA A 32 62.77 -20.41 -33.38
CA ALA A 32 61.67 -20.00 -34.29
C ALA A 32 60.58 -21.07 -34.39
N LEU A 33 60.94 -22.35 -34.43
CA LEU A 33 59.97 -23.46 -34.44
C LEU A 33 59.26 -23.58 -33.12
N VAL A 34 59.93 -23.39 -32.00
CA VAL A 34 59.33 -23.35 -30.64
C VAL A 34 58.37 -22.16 -30.55
N ALA A 35 58.81 -20.97 -30.97
CA ALA A 35 57.95 -19.76 -30.95
C ALA A 35 56.71 -19.95 -31.86
N LEU A 36 56.87 -20.56 -33.06
CA LEU A 36 55.76 -20.85 -33.95
C LEU A 36 54.79 -21.89 -33.34
N SER A 37 55.31 -22.92 -32.65
CA SER A 37 54.47 -23.91 -31.95
C SER A 37 53.71 -23.32 -30.79
N VAL A 38 54.32 -22.39 -30.01
CA VAL A 38 53.67 -21.64 -28.93
C VAL A 38 52.56 -20.75 -29.50
N VAL A 39 52.82 -20.02 -30.59
CA VAL A 39 51.83 -19.18 -31.25
C VAL A 39 50.68 -20.05 -31.83
N ALA A 40 51.02 -21.18 -32.49
CA ALA A 40 50.03 -22.11 -32.99
C ALA A 40 49.18 -22.74 -31.86
N GLY A 41 49.81 -23.09 -30.73
CA GLY A 41 49.12 -23.56 -29.52
C GLY A 41 48.21 -22.50 -28.90
N MET A 42 48.66 -21.27 -28.85
CA MET A 42 47.83 -20.13 -28.38
C MET A 42 46.66 -19.86 -29.34
N MET A 43 46.88 -19.89 -30.63
CA MET A 43 45.83 -19.74 -31.64
C MET A 43 44.82 -20.90 -31.58
N PHE A 44 45.30 -22.14 -31.44
CA PHE A 44 44.42 -23.28 -31.26
C PHE A 44 43.61 -23.21 -29.98
N GLY A 45 44.25 -22.91 -28.83
CA GLY A 45 43.57 -22.66 -27.54
C GLY A 45 42.55 -21.55 -27.61
N ALA A 46 42.90 -20.43 -28.29
CA ALA A 46 41.99 -19.32 -28.55
C ALA A 46 40.79 -19.73 -29.40
N THR A 47 41.01 -20.58 -30.41
CA THR A 47 39.94 -21.09 -31.31
C THR A 47 39.00 -22.02 -30.55
N VAL A 48 39.53 -22.92 -29.71
CA VAL A 48 38.73 -23.84 -28.88
C VAL A 48 37.94 -23.06 -27.84
N ALA A 49 38.58 -22.09 -27.17
CA ALA A 49 37.89 -21.21 -26.20
C ALA A 49 36.80 -20.36 -26.90
N TYR A 50 37.05 -19.87 -28.09
CA TYR A 50 36.08 -19.18 -28.92
C TYR A 50 34.89 -20.07 -29.31
N GLN A 51 35.14 -21.32 -29.76
CA GLN A 51 34.05 -22.25 -30.06
C GLN A 51 33.22 -22.65 -28.83
N ALA A 52 33.88 -22.91 -27.71
CA ALA A 52 33.18 -23.19 -26.45
C ALA A 52 32.30 -22.01 -26.00
N SER A 53 32.83 -20.80 -26.01
CA SER A 53 32.08 -19.58 -25.70
C SER A 53 30.89 -19.35 -26.64
N MET A 54 31.08 -19.62 -27.92
CA MET A 54 30.03 -19.54 -28.95
C MET A 54 28.91 -20.57 -28.74
N THR A 55 29.24 -21.79 -28.26
CA THR A 55 28.25 -22.84 -28.01
C THR A 55 27.39 -22.46 -26.79
N GLU A 56 27.99 -21.98 -25.72
CA GLU A 56 27.29 -21.51 -24.54
C GLU A 56 26.36 -20.30 -24.87
N GLN A 57 26.88 -19.29 -25.58
CA GLN A 57 26.09 -18.15 -26.02
C GLN A 57 24.97 -18.53 -27.00
N ALA A 58 25.20 -19.52 -27.85
CA ALA A 58 24.18 -20.03 -28.79
C ALA A 58 22.99 -20.66 -28.03
N GLN A 59 23.24 -21.37 -26.94
CA GLN A 59 22.17 -21.94 -26.10
C GLN A 59 21.39 -20.82 -25.37
N GLU A 60 22.06 -19.80 -24.82
CA GLU A 60 21.41 -18.65 -24.21
C GLU A 60 20.55 -17.90 -25.24
N VAL A 61 21.05 -17.66 -26.45
CA VAL A 61 20.33 -16.94 -27.51
C VAL A 61 19.18 -17.78 -28.07
N ALA A 62 19.36 -19.10 -28.28
CA ALA A 62 18.27 -19.98 -28.71
C ALA A 62 17.13 -20.04 -27.66
N GLY A 63 17.47 -19.89 -26.39
CA GLY A 63 16.50 -19.78 -25.29
C GLY A 63 15.60 -18.54 -25.36
N LEU A 64 16.01 -17.48 -26.09
CA LEU A 64 15.18 -16.28 -26.30
C LEU A 64 13.87 -16.55 -27.04
N ALA A 65 13.80 -17.61 -27.87
CA ALA A 65 12.55 -17.99 -28.53
C ALA A 65 11.46 -18.36 -27.51
N ASN A 66 11.87 -18.85 -26.34
CA ASN A 66 10.98 -19.17 -25.22
C ASN A 66 11.01 -18.13 -24.09
N TYR A 67 11.80 -17.07 -24.28
CA TYR A 67 11.90 -16.02 -23.29
C TYR A 67 10.64 -15.17 -23.33
N ARG A 68 9.83 -15.27 -22.28
CA ARG A 68 8.70 -14.36 -22.07
C ARG A 68 9.23 -13.12 -21.35
N PRO A 69 9.08 -11.91 -21.95
CA PRO A 69 9.46 -10.68 -21.26
C PRO A 69 8.66 -10.52 -19.95
N ASN A 70 9.25 -9.82 -18.99
CA ASN A 70 8.52 -9.43 -17.79
C ASN A 70 7.28 -8.62 -18.18
N LEU A 71 6.11 -9.19 -17.99
CA LEU A 71 4.84 -8.58 -18.33
C LEU A 71 4.24 -7.91 -17.09
N VAL A 72 3.45 -6.87 -17.31
CA VAL A 72 2.70 -6.21 -16.24
C VAL A 72 1.53 -7.09 -15.82
N THR A 73 1.48 -7.47 -14.54
CA THR A 73 0.30 -8.09 -13.96
C THR A 73 -0.70 -7.00 -13.59
N ARG A 74 -1.95 -7.14 -14.04
CA ARG A 74 -3.02 -6.17 -13.82
C ARG A 74 -4.00 -6.65 -12.77
N VAL A 75 -4.39 -5.75 -11.89
CA VAL A 75 -5.46 -5.96 -10.90
C VAL A 75 -6.71 -5.28 -11.43
N VAL A 76 -7.74 -6.07 -11.72
CA VAL A 76 -8.97 -5.63 -12.38
C VAL A 76 -10.10 -5.64 -11.37
N ALA A 77 -10.91 -4.58 -11.33
CA ALA A 77 -12.06 -4.47 -10.45
C ALA A 77 -13.20 -5.45 -10.82
N ASP A 78 -14.24 -5.45 -10.00
CA ASP A 78 -15.43 -6.31 -10.14
C ASP A 78 -16.20 -6.11 -11.47
N ASP A 79 -16.10 -4.92 -12.06
CA ASP A 79 -16.69 -4.60 -13.37
C ASP A 79 -15.99 -5.30 -14.56
N GLY A 80 -14.86 -5.98 -14.31
CA GLY A 80 -14.07 -6.68 -15.31
C GLY A 80 -13.33 -5.78 -16.30
N LYS A 81 -13.30 -4.46 -16.08
CA LYS A 81 -12.73 -3.46 -17.00
C LYS A 81 -11.77 -2.48 -16.32
N THR A 82 -12.13 -1.98 -15.15
CA THR A 82 -11.34 -0.96 -14.44
C THR A 82 -10.08 -1.58 -13.86
N VAL A 83 -8.91 -1.15 -14.33
CA VAL A 83 -7.62 -1.53 -13.74
C VAL A 83 -7.40 -0.67 -12.49
N VAL A 84 -7.32 -1.30 -11.32
CA VAL A 84 -7.17 -0.65 -10.01
C VAL A 84 -5.74 -0.69 -9.48
N GLY A 85 -4.89 -1.52 -10.09
CA GLY A 85 -3.48 -1.62 -9.75
C GLY A 85 -2.69 -2.42 -10.79
N GLU A 86 -1.38 -2.23 -10.78
CA GLU A 86 -0.45 -2.96 -11.63
C GLU A 86 0.74 -3.44 -10.78
N PHE A 87 1.19 -4.67 -11.02
CA PHE A 87 2.43 -5.22 -10.45
C PHE A 87 3.44 -5.41 -11.56
N SER A 88 4.61 -4.82 -11.42
CA SER A 88 5.71 -5.01 -12.36
C SER A 88 7.03 -4.60 -11.73
N LEU A 89 8.09 -5.33 -12.03
CA LEU A 89 9.47 -4.87 -11.79
C LEU A 89 9.86 -3.81 -12.80
N GLU A 90 9.35 -3.97 -14.05
CA GLU A 90 9.60 -3.10 -15.20
C GLU A 90 8.30 -2.94 -15.99
N ARG A 91 7.92 -1.72 -16.35
CA ARG A 91 6.74 -1.52 -17.19
C ARG A 91 7.09 -1.87 -18.64
N ARG A 92 6.55 -2.99 -19.12
CA ARG A 92 6.77 -3.48 -20.48
C ARG A 92 5.44 -3.94 -21.08
N ILE A 93 5.12 -3.44 -22.26
CA ILE A 93 3.92 -3.78 -23.02
C ILE A 93 4.40 -4.25 -24.39
N PRO A 94 4.44 -5.55 -24.64
CA PRO A 94 4.97 -6.08 -25.89
C PRO A 94 4.06 -5.75 -27.07
N VAL A 95 4.67 -5.50 -28.22
CA VAL A 95 4.03 -5.33 -29.52
C VAL A 95 4.73 -6.22 -30.55
N THR A 96 3.95 -6.76 -31.49
CA THR A 96 4.51 -7.50 -32.63
C THR A 96 5.06 -6.54 -33.68
N TYR A 97 5.94 -7.03 -34.56
CA TYR A 97 6.54 -6.22 -35.64
C TYR A 97 5.51 -5.46 -36.47
N ASP A 98 4.37 -6.10 -36.79
CA ASP A 98 3.28 -5.50 -37.58
C ASP A 98 2.51 -4.42 -36.83
N GLN A 99 2.54 -4.44 -35.50
CA GLN A 99 1.93 -3.41 -34.66
C GLN A 99 2.79 -2.15 -34.51
N ILE A 100 4.08 -2.21 -34.90
CA ILE A 100 4.99 -1.06 -34.85
C ILE A 100 4.77 -0.21 -36.10
N PRO A 101 4.35 1.07 -35.95
CA PRO A 101 4.15 1.96 -37.10
C PRO A 101 5.42 2.13 -37.91
N GLU A 102 5.27 2.25 -39.24
CA GLU A 102 6.43 2.52 -40.17
C GLU A 102 7.19 3.79 -39.77
N THR A 103 6.47 4.83 -39.33
CA THR A 103 7.09 6.07 -38.83
C THR A 103 8.04 5.82 -37.67
N MET A 104 7.66 4.92 -36.72
CA MET A 104 8.51 4.55 -35.59
C MET A 104 9.72 3.72 -36.04
N LYS A 105 9.50 2.71 -36.90
CA LYS A 105 10.61 1.90 -37.47
C LYS A 105 11.61 2.79 -38.14
N ASN A 106 11.16 3.67 -39.02
CA ASN A 106 12.00 4.63 -39.78
C ASN A 106 12.75 5.61 -38.87
N ALA A 107 12.11 6.08 -37.79
CA ALA A 107 12.76 6.96 -36.80
C ALA A 107 13.90 6.25 -36.07
N VAL A 108 13.69 4.98 -35.68
CA VAL A 108 14.72 4.15 -35.04
C VAL A 108 15.85 3.81 -36.00
N PHE A 109 15.56 3.38 -37.24
CA PHE A 109 16.60 3.10 -38.24
C PHE A 109 17.43 4.35 -38.52
N ALA A 110 16.79 5.47 -38.78
CA ALA A 110 17.50 6.73 -39.12
C ALA A 110 18.51 7.17 -38.04
N ILE A 111 18.20 6.97 -36.75
CA ILE A 111 19.04 7.47 -35.67
C ILE A 111 19.98 6.43 -35.07
N GLU A 112 19.62 5.18 -35.03
CA GLU A 112 20.37 4.12 -34.37
C GLU A 112 21.14 3.25 -35.40
N ASP A 113 20.53 2.87 -36.53
CA ASP A 113 21.14 1.94 -37.48
C ASP A 113 20.57 2.06 -38.92
N ASP A 114 21.01 3.05 -39.67
CA ASP A 114 20.59 3.38 -41.04
C ASP A 114 20.80 2.23 -42.06
N ARG A 115 21.73 1.33 -41.73
CA ARG A 115 22.08 0.16 -42.57
C ARG A 115 21.67 -1.17 -41.98
N PHE A 116 20.68 -1.19 -41.07
CA PHE A 116 20.25 -2.35 -40.33
C PHE A 116 20.03 -3.63 -41.17
N PHE A 117 19.44 -3.49 -42.35
CA PHE A 117 19.16 -4.63 -43.24
C PHE A 117 20.37 -5.08 -44.08
N GLN A 118 21.53 -4.34 -44.03
CA GLN A 118 22.69 -4.56 -44.87
C GLN A 118 23.85 -5.28 -44.18
N HIS A 119 23.78 -5.51 -42.88
CA HIS A 119 24.83 -6.16 -42.08
C HIS A 119 24.32 -7.34 -41.25
N ILE A 120 25.25 -8.14 -40.72
CA ILE A 120 25.01 -9.37 -39.96
C ILE A 120 25.24 -9.13 -38.45
N GLY A 121 24.68 -8.06 -37.88
CA GLY A 121 24.80 -7.73 -36.45
C GLY A 121 25.95 -6.77 -36.13
N VAL A 122 26.94 -6.67 -36.98
CA VAL A 122 28.04 -5.74 -36.87
C VAL A 122 28.20 -5.06 -38.21
N ASP A 123 28.33 -3.74 -38.26
CA ASP A 123 28.58 -2.96 -39.48
C ASP A 123 30.08 -2.56 -39.57
N PRO A 124 30.90 -3.29 -40.35
CA PRO A 124 32.32 -2.99 -40.50
C PRO A 124 32.57 -1.63 -41.14
N ILE A 125 31.70 -1.20 -42.09
CA ILE A 125 31.85 0.06 -42.77
C ILE A 125 31.61 1.23 -41.81
N ARG A 126 30.56 1.12 -40.99
CA ARG A 126 30.27 2.13 -39.97
C ARG A 126 31.36 2.20 -38.88
N ILE A 127 32.00 1.07 -38.53
CA ILE A 127 33.14 1.07 -37.62
C ILE A 127 34.33 1.84 -38.20
N VAL A 128 34.70 1.57 -39.43
CA VAL A 128 35.82 2.24 -40.10
C VAL A 128 35.55 3.74 -40.30
N THR A 129 34.34 4.10 -40.74
CA THR A 129 33.96 5.50 -40.96
C THR A 129 33.88 6.28 -39.63
N ALA A 130 33.35 5.68 -38.58
CA ALA A 130 33.32 6.30 -37.26
C ALA A 130 34.73 6.48 -36.67
N ALA A 131 35.61 5.48 -36.83
CA ALA A 131 37.01 5.57 -36.40
C ALA A 131 37.73 6.71 -37.12
N PHE A 132 37.58 6.82 -38.45
CA PHE A 132 38.17 7.88 -39.25
C PHE A 132 37.64 9.29 -38.86
N LYS A 133 36.31 9.44 -38.69
CA LYS A 133 35.68 10.70 -38.22
C LYS A 133 36.11 11.10 -36.81
N ASN A 134 36.28 10.13 -35.88
CA ASN A 134 36.71 10.37 -34.52
C ASN A 134 38.19 10.83 -34.45
N ILE A 135 39.04 10.28 -35.32
CA ILE A 135 40.45 10.71 -35.46
C ILE A 135 40.54 12.15 -36.00
N LEU A 136 39.78 12.46 -37.08
CA LEU A 136 39.76 13.77 -37.67
C LEU A 136 39.22 14.88 -36.76
N LYS A 137 38.20 14.59 -35.94
CA LYS A 137 37.54 15.57 -35.06
C LYS A 137 38.11 15.64 -33.64
N SER A 138 39.15 14.86 -33.31
CA SER A 138 39.73 14.76 -31.93
C SER A 138 38.71 14.63 -30.81
N ARG A 139 37.50 14.12 -31.10
CA ARG A 139 36.37 13.91 -30.18
C ARG A 139 35.69 12.59 -30.52
N LYS A 140 35.12 11.90 -29.51
CA LYS A 140 34.15 10.81 -29.72
C LYS A 140 32.87 11.41 -30.35
N ALA A 141 32.83 11.56 -31.65
CA ALA A 141 31.75 12.23 -32.36
C ALA A 141 30.58 11.30 -32.74
N GLU A 142 30.89 10.04 -33.12
CA GLU A 142 29.85 9.08 -33.54
C GLU A 142 30.06 7.73 -32.89
N GLY A 143 28.94 7.04 -32.56
CA GLY A 143 28.90 5.65 -32.10
C GLY A 143 28.73 4.71 -33.30
N ALA A 144 29.44 3.56 -33.27
CA ALA A 144 29.38 2.54 -34.31
C ALA A 144 28.65 1.28 -33.89
N SER A 145 27.80 1.35 -32.84
CA SER A 145 27.03 0.19 -32.38
C SER A 145 25.75 0.05 -33.19
N THR A 146 25.44 -1.18 -33.62
CA THR A 146 24.21 -1.52 -34.36
C THR A 146 23.04 -1.73 -33.40
N LEU A 147 21.80 -1.79 -33.92
CA LEU A 147 20.59 -2.17 -33.17
C LEU A 147 20.75 -3.51 -32.48
N THR A 148 21.28 -4.51 -33.20
CA THR A 148 21.50 -5.86 -32.67
C THR A 148 22.51 -5.87 -31.53
N GLN A 149 23.59 -5.05 -31.60
CA GLN A 149 24.53 -4.89 -30.48
C GLN A 149 23.89 -4.19 -29.26
N GLN A 150 22.99 -3.24 -29.49
CA GLN A 150 22.27 -2.59 -28.40
C GLN A 150 21.27 -3.55 -27.74
N LEU A 151 20.56 -4.36 -28.51
CA LEU A 151 19.71 -5.41 -28.03
C LEU A 151 20.51 -6.44 -27.21
N ALA A 152 21.63 -6.95 -27.74
CA ALA A 152 22.53 -7.86 -27.04
C ALA A 152 23.00 -7.30 -25.68
N ARG A 153 23.35 -6.02 -25.65
CA ARG A 153 23.72 -5.32 -24.41
C ARG A 153 22.57 -5.27 -23.41
N SER A 154 21.35 -5.01 -23.87
CA SER A 154 20.18 -4.88 -23.00
C SER A 154 19.72 -6.20 -22.41
N LEU A 155 19.93 -7.32 -23.11
CA LEU A 155 19.48 -8.66 -22.72
C LEU A 155 20.48 -9.42 -21.86
N TYR A 156 21.79 -9.33 -22.19
CA TYR A 156 22.80 -10.26 -21.66
C TYR A 156 23.94 -9.62 -20.86
N LEU A 157 24.08 -8.27 -20.85
CA LEU A 157 25.29 -7.66 -20.35
C LEU A 157 25.01 -6.65 -19.21
N THR A 158 25.93 -6.61 -18.26
CA THR A 158 25.91 -5.63 -17.16
C THR A 158 26.25 -4.21 -17.65
N PRO A 159 25.87 -3.13 -16.94
CA PRO A 159 26.13 -1.72 -17.34
C PRO A 159 27.61 -1.32 -17.39
N GLU A 160 28.54 -2.15 -16.90
CA GLU A 160 29.96 -1.84 -16.84
C GLU A 160 30.59 -1.61 -18.22
N LYS A 161 31.40 -0.54 -18.34
CA LYS A 161 32.04 -0.15 -19.62
C LYS A 161 33.44 -0.75 -19.72
N THR A 162 33.55 -2.04 -20.10
CA THR A 162 34.83 -2.73 -20.29
C THR A 162 35.01 -3.18 -21.76
N TYR A 163 36.26 -3.39 -22.18
CA TYR A 163 36.55 -3.94 -23.52
C TYR A 163 36.03 -5.36 -23.66
N THR A 164 36.14 -6.17 -22.61
CA THR A 164 35.61 -7.53 -22.55
C THR A 164 34.11 -7.58 -22.81
N ARG A 165 33.36 -6.65 -22.20
CA ARG A 165 31.93 -6.50 -22.46
C ARG A 165 31.65 -6.17 -23.92
N LYS A 166 32.45 -5.28 -24.54
CA LYS A 166 32.24 -4.94 -25.98
C LYS A 166 32.48 -6.12 -26.93
N ILE A 167 33.45 -6.99 -26.62
CA ILE A 167 33.66 -8.22 -27.38
C ILE A 167 32.46 -9.15 -27.21
N LYS A 168 31.98 -9.37 -25.99
CA LYS A 168 30.77 -10.18 -25.74
C LYS A 168 29.54 -9.61 -26.48
N GLU A 169 29.35 -8.29 -26.46
CA GLU A 169 28.27 -7.61 -27.21
C GLU A 169 28.30 -7.94 -28.70
N ILE A 170 29.48 -7.94 -29.31
CA ILE A 170 29.67 -8.33 -30.72
C ILE A 170 29.33 -9.80 -30.95
N LEU A 171 29.82 -10.71 -30.08
CA LEU A 171 29.58 -12.13 -30.21
C LEU A 171 28.09 -12.47 -30.08
N PHE A 172 27.40 -11.89 -29.08
CA PHE A 172 25.95 -12.06 -28.91
C PHE A 172 25.18 -11.48 -30.11
N ALA A 173 25.58 -10.32 -30.63
CA ALA A 173 24.93 -9.74 -31.80
C ALA A 173 25.01 -10.66 -33.03
N LEU A 174 26.17 -11.28 -33.28
CA LEU A 174 26.35 -12.26 -34.38
C LEU A 174 25.48 -13.49 -34.16
N GLN A 175 25.32 -13.96 -32.92
CA GLN A 175 24.45 -15.11 -32.63
C GLN A 175 22.97 -14.73 -32.81
N ILE A 176 22.53 -13.57 -32.33
CA ILE A 176 21.15 -13.11 -32.50
C ILE A 176 20.78 -13.08 -33.98
N GLU A 177 21.62 -12.48 -34.83
CA GLU A 177 21.40 -12.44 -36.30
C GLU A 177 21.42 -13.79 -37.00
N ARG A 178 22.00 -14.82 -36.37
CA ARG A 178 21.99 -16.18 -36.89
C ARG A 178 20.66 -16.91 -36.60
N TYR A 179 20.01 -16.59 -35.52
CA TYR A 179 18.80 -17.27 -35.05
C TYR A 179 17.50 -16.52 -35.34
N TYR A 180 17.56 -15.20 -35.51
CA TYR A 180 16.39 -14.34 -35.69
C TYR A 180 16.44 -13.53 -36.96
N THR A 181 15.27 -13.30 -37.57
CA THR A 181 15.16 -12.41 -38.74
C THR A 181 15.33 -10.94 -38.31
N LYS A 182 15.55 -10.04 -39.25
CA LYS A 182 15.66 -8.61 -39.00
C LYS A 182 14.38 -8.04 -38.37
N GLU A 183 13.23 -8.50 -38.81
CA GLU A 183 11.92 -8.12 -38.26
C GLU A 183 11.80 -8.54 -36.79
N GLN A 184 12.19 -9.79 -36.46
CA GLN A 184 12.20 -10.29 -35.09
C GLN A 184 13.19 -9.51 -34.20
N ILE A 185 14.36 -9.16 -34.72
CA ILE A 185 15.35 -8.33 -34.00
C ILE A 185 14.79 -6.94 -33.71
N MET A 186 14.12 -6.32 -34.69
CA MET A 186 13.48 -5.03 -34.51
C MET A 186 12.34 -5.09 -33.50
N GLU A 187 11.50 -6.13 -33.55
CA GLU A 187 10.44 -6.38 -32.59
C GLU A 187 11.00 -6.49 -31.17
N MET A 188 12.02 -7.33 -30.99
CA MET A 188 12.70 -7.47 -29.70
C MET A 188 13.29 -6.14 -29.23
N TYR A 189 13.98 -5.39 -30.09
CA TYR A 189 14.54 -4.09 -29.75
C TYR A 189 13.46 -3.13 -29.25
N CYS A 190 12.35 -3.03 -29.99
CA CYS A 190 11.22 -2.16 -29.65
C CYS A 190 10.54 -2.53 -28.33
N ASN A 191 10.65 -3.77 -27.89
CA ASN A 191 10.08 -4.26 -26.64
C ASN A 191 11.05 -4.22 -25.46
N TYR A 192 12.38 -4.16 -25.67
CA TYR A 192 13.35 -4.31 -24.59
C TYR A 192 14.11 -3.03 -24.21
N ILE A 193 14.18 -2.05 -25.11
CA ILE A 193 14.99 -0.87 -24.86
C ILE A 193 14.40 0.01 -23.76
N PHE A 194 15.26 0.48 -22.84
CA PHE A 194 14.84 1.40 -21.77
C PHE A 194 14.73 2.84 -22.28
N LEU A 195 13.59 3.49 -22.03
CA LEU A 195 13.24 4.80 -22.56
C LEU A 195 13.00 5.87 -21.46
N GLY A 196 13.36 5.56 -20.22
CA GLY A 196 13.13 6.47 -19.09
C GLY A 196 11.74 6.31 -18.46
N GLY A 197 11.51 6.97 -17.31
CA GLY A 197 10.22 6.90 -16.61
C GLY A 197 9.78 5.49 -16.17
N GLY A 198 10.72 4.54 -16.06
CA GLY A 198 10.40 3.13 -15.78
C GLY A 198 9.87 2.37 -17.01
N ALA A 199 9.77 3.00 -18.18
CA ALA A 199 9.24 2.39 -19.39
C ALA A 199 10.32 1.60 -20.15
N TYR A 200 10.05 0.34 -20.42
CA TYR A 200 10.82 -0.55 -21.28
C TYR A 200 9.99 -0.88 -22.53
N GLY A 201 10.53 -0.58 -23.70
CA GLY A 201 9.86 -0.67 -24.98
C GLY A 201 9.03 0.55 -25.36
N PHE A 202 8.82 0.70 -26.67
CA PHE A 202 8.20 1.91 -27.24
C PHE A 202 6.71 2.03 -26.91
N GLU A 203 5.94 0.94 -26.81
CA GLU A 203 4.53 1.01 -26.43
C GLU A 203 4.38 1.49 -24.99
N ALA A 204 5.18 0.96 -24.06
CA ALA A 204 5.17 1.40 -22.67
C ALA A 204 5.57 2.89 -22.53
N ALA A 205 6.55 3.33 -23.36
CA ALA A 205 6.97 4.72 -23.40
C ALA A 205 5.90 5.64 -24.02
N ALA A 206 5.21 5.21 -25.07
CA ALA A 206 4.11 5.94 -25.70
C ALA A 206 2.97 6.18 -24.69
N GLN A 207 2.59 5.14 -23.96
CA GLN A 207 1.60 5.25 -22.90
C GLN A 207 2.08 6.12 -21.74
N TYR A 208 3.36 6.01 -21.34
CA TYR A 208 3.92 6.82 -20.26
C TYR A 208 3.98 8.31 -20.61
N TYR A 209 4.58 8.67 -21.75
CA TYR A 209 4.82 10.07 -22.09
C TYR A 209 3.61 10.78 -22.69
N PHE A 210 2.73 10.04 -23.41
CA PHE A 210 1.67 10.64 -24.22
C PHE A 210 0.27 10.12 -23.90
N SER A 211 0.13 9.11 -23.05
CA SER A 211 -1.15 8.38 -22.80
C SER A 211 -1.79 7.90 -24.11
N LYS A 212 -0.97 7.48 -25.08
CA LYS A 212 -1.36 6.98 -26.40
C LYS A 212 -0.81 5.59 -26.63
N SER A 213 -1.47 4.82 -27.49
CA SER A 213 -0.86 3.64 -28.07
C SER A 213 0.22 4.04 -29.09
N LEU A 214 1.22 3.20 -29.27
CA LEU A 214 2.32 3.39 -30.22
C LEU A 214 1.81 3.71 -31.65
N LYS A 215 0.71 3.09 -32.06
CA LYS A 215 0.05 3.30 -33.37
C LYS A 215 -0.55 4.69 -33.55
N ASP A 216 -0.86 5.39 -32.45
CA ASP A 216 -1.53 6.70 -32.47
C ASP A 216 -0.55 7.87 -32.30
N LEU A 217 0.75 7.58 -32.31
CA LEU A 217 1.80 8.60 -32.19
C LEU A 217 1.97 9.39 -33.48
N THR A 218 2.21 10.69 -33.33
CA THR A 218 2.58 11.58 -34.44
C THR A 218 4.06 11.42 -34.81
N LEU A 219 4.48 11.97 -35.96
CA LEU A 219 5.87 11.94 -36.42
C LEU A 219 6.84 12.51 -35.36
N GLU A 220 6.51 13.66 -34.79
CA GLU A 220 7.34 14.31 -33.76
C GLU A 220 7.41 13.52 -32.44
N GLU A 221 6.34 12.81 -32.07
CA GLU A 221 6.32 11.95 -30.91
C GLU A 221 7.16 10.67 -31.15
N CYS A 222 7.07 10.06 -32.33
CA CYS A 222 7.93 8.94 -32.74
C CYS A 222 9.41 9.35 -32.74
N ALA A 223 9.73 10.51 -33.30
CA ALA A 223 11.11 11.02 -33.34
C ALA A 223 11.65 11.34 -31.95
N LEU A 224 10.80 11.82 -31.02
CA LEU A 224 11.18 12.04 -29.63
C LEU A 224 11.56 10.71 -28.97
N LEU A 225 10.67 9.70 -29.02
CA LEU A 225 10.91 8.41 -28.40
C LEU A 225 12.13 7.70 -29.00
N ALA A 226 12.31 7.72 -30.32
CA ALA A 226 13.49 7.14 -30.99
C ALA A 226 14.81 7.84 -30.60
N GLY A 227 14.74 9.05 -30.08
CA GLY A 227 15.89 9.79 -29.58
C GLY A 227 16.37 9.40 -28.18
N LEU A 228 15.50 8.78 -27.36
CA LEU A 228 15.76 8.50 -25.94
C LEU A 228 16.81 7.41 -25.66
N PRO A 229 16.91 6.30 -26.44
CA PRO A 229 17.81 5.18 -26.12
C PRO A 229 19.25 5.57 -25.87
N LYS A 230 19.75 6.62 -26.54
CA LYS A 230 21.13 7.11 -26.41
C LYS A 230 21.50 7.51 -24.98
N ALA A 231 20.61 8.18 -24.28
CA ALA A 231 20.77 8.60 -22.88
C ALA A 231 19.39 8.96 -22.28
N PRO A 232 18.58 7.98 -21.86
CA PRO A 232 17.19 8.19 -21.45
C PRO A 232 17.02 9.19 -20.30
N SER A 233 17.96 9.19 -19.34
CA SER A 233 17.94 10.14 -18.22
C SER A 233 18.32 11.58 -18.64
N LEU A 234 19.12 11.77 -19.69
CA LEU A 234 19.56 13.08 -20.17
C LEU A 234 18.52 13.71 -21.09
N TYR A 235 17.93 12.90 -21.97
CA TYR A 235 16.97 13.34 -22.98
C TYR A 235 15.52 13.16 -22.56
N SER A 236 15.26 12.83 -21.28
CA SER A 236 13.89 12.73 -20.76
C SER A 236 13.19 14.09 -20.88
N PRO A 237 12.04 14.18 -21.58
CA PRO A 237 11.31 15.43 -21.73
C PRO A 237 10.68 15.91 -20.41
N THR A 238 10.55 15.03 -19.40
CA THR A 238 10.09 15.39 -18.05
C THR A 238 11.20 16.01 -17.22
N ARG A 239 12.46 15.92 -17.63
CA ARG A 239 13.61 16.45 -16.90
C ARG A 239 14.20 17.70 -17.56
N ASP A 240 14.37 17.66 -18.89
CA ASP A 240 14.95 18.75 -19.68
C ASP A 240 14.29 18.77 -21.07
N GLU A 241 13.23 19.59 -21.18
CA GLU A 241 12.47 19.73 -22.42
C GLU A 241 13.35 20.19 -23.57
N LYS A 242 14.31 21.11 -23.30
CA LYS A 242 15.19 21.62 -24.35
C LYS A 242 16.13 20.56 -24.90
N ALA A 243 16.76 19.77 -24.01
CA ALA A 243 17.61 18.65 -24.43
C ALA A 243 16.82 17.59 -25.21
N ALA A 244 15.57 17.33 -24.81
CA ALA A 244 14.67 16.43 -25.51
C ALA A 244 14.29 16.96 -26.92
N LEU A 245 13.93 18.23 -27.03
CA LEU A 245 13.66 18.90 -28.33
C LEU A 245 14.86 18.88 -29.26
N ASP A 246 16.04 19.23 -28.73
CA ASP A 246 17.28 19.19 -29.49
C ASP A 246 17.57 17.77 -30.00
N ARG A 247 17.38 16.75 -29.16
CA ARG A 247 17.58 15.35 -29.56
C ARG A 247 16.55 14.87 -30.58
N ARG A 248 15.27 15.20 -30.39
CA ARG A 248 14.18 14.92 -31.35
C ARG A 248 14.52 15.54 -32.74
N ASN A 249 14.96 16.78 -32.75
CA ASN A 249 15.30 17.46 -34.01
C ASN A 249 16.49 16.81 -34.72
N VAL A 250 17.43 16.20 -34.00
CA VAL A 250 18.49 15.38 -34.61
C VAL A 250 17.90 14.13 -35.26
N VAL A 251 16.90 13.48 -34.64
CA VAL A 251 16.21 12.31 -35.24
C VAL A 251 15.48 12.72 -36.52
N LEU A 252 14.67 13.78 -36.46
CA LEU A 252 13.95 14.32 -37.63
C LEU A 252 14.91 14.68 -38.77
N TYR A 253 16.05 15.30 -38.43
CA TYR A 253 17.09 15.62 -39.43
C TYR A 253 17.62 14.35 -40.13
N ARG A 254 17.87 13.27 -39.33
CA ARG A 254 18.33 12.01 -39.89
C ARG A 254 17.26 11.33 -40.75
N MET A 255 15.99 11.33 -40.29
CA MET A 255 14.89 10.79 -41.10
C MET A 255 14.76 11.48 -42.47
N ARG A 256 15.02 12.79 -42.52
CA ARG A 256 15.05 13.54 -43.77
C ARG A 256 16.26 13.17 -44.65
N GLU A 257 17.48 13.07 -44.06
CA GLU A 257 18.69 12.67 -44.78
C GLU A 257 18.55 11.28 -45.43
N GLU A 258 17.88 10.33 -44.70
CA GLU A 258 17.65 8.97 -45.20
C GLU A 258 16.41 8.88 -46.14
N GLY A 259 15.70 9.98 -46.38
CA GLY A 259 14.56 10.04 -47.29
C GLY A 259 13.26 9.45 -46.71
N TYR A 260 13.18 9.26 -45.42
CA TYR A 260 11.96 8.73 -44.75
C TYR A 260 10.88 9.80 -44.58
N ILE A 261 11.24 11.08 -44.60
CA ILE A 261 10.31 12.21 -44.53
C ILE A 261 10.72 13.31 -45.51
N THR A 262 9.72 14.10 -45.96
CA THR A 262 9.94 15.23 -46.83
C THR A 262 10.50 16.45 -46.07
N ASP A 263 11.02 17.47 -46.86
CA ASP A 263 11.44 18.74 -46.27
C ASP A 263 10.28 19.49 -45.58
N GLU A 264 9.07 19.39 -46.10
CA GLU A 264 7.86 19.98 -45.52
C GLU A 264 7.50 19.33 -44.18
N GLU A 265 7.51 18.00 -44.11
CA GLU A 265 7.27 17.23 -42.88
C GLU A 265 8.30 17.53 -41.82
N TYR A 266 9.60 17.57 -42.20
CA TYR A 266 10.69 17.94 -41.32
C TYR A 266 10.48 19.32 -40.72
N ASN A 267 10.20 20.35 -41.57
CA ASN A 267 10.05 21.73 -41.11
C ASN A 267 8.84 21.89 -40.20
N ARG A 268 7.71 21.19 -40.47
CA ARG A 268 6.51 21.17 -39.61
C ARG A 268 6.80 20.51 -38.27
N ALA A 269 7.33 19.29 -38.29
CA ALA A 269 7.56 18.49 -37.07
C ALA A 269 8.58 19.14 -36.13
N ARG A 270 9.62 19.82 -36.72
CA ARG A 270 10.63 20.54 -35.94
C ARG A 270 10.06 21.72 -35.16
N GLN A 271 9.02 22.39 -35.66
CA GLN A 271 8.38 23.55 -35.02
C GLN A 271 7.33 23.15 -33.97
N THR A 272 6.87 21.90 -34.01
CA THR A 272 5.86 21.39 -33.07
C THR A 272 6.41 21.30 -31.65
N ARG A 273 5.66 21.79 -30.64
CA ARG A 273 6.00 21.67 -29.23
C ARG A 273 5.79 20.24 -28.76
N ILE A 274 6.51 19.84 -27.71
CA ILE A 274 6.25 18.58 -27.04
C ILE A 274 5.01 18.74 -26.15
N ASN A 275 3.95 17.99 -26.43
CA ASN A 275 2.74 17.96 -25.63
C ASN A 275 2.73 16.66 -24.83
N LEU A 276 3.31 16.68 -23.62
CA LEU A 276 3.30 15.52 -22.73
C LEU A 276 1.93 15.36 -22.07
N ASN A 277 1.45 14.13 -22.06
CA ASN A 277 0.32 13.69 -21.24
C ASN A 277 0.79 12.48 -20.39
N ILE A 278 1.49 12.79 -19.30
CA ILE A 278 2.17 11.77 -18.49
C ILE A 278 1.14 10.89 -17.81
N SER A 279 1.19 9.60 -18.09
CA SER A 279 0.45 8.56 -17.37
C SER A 279 1.43 7.75 -16.53
N PRO A 280 1.66 8.14 -15.26
CA PRO A 280 2.50 7.35 -14.38
C PRO A 280 1.90 5.95 -14.21
N PRO A 281 2.73 4.93 -13.95
CA PRO A 281 2.23 3.60 -13.64
C PRO A 281 1.16 3.70 -12.54
N GLN A 282 0.03 3.01 -12.73
CA GLN A 282 -0.96 2.86 -11.66
C GLN A 282 -0.38 1.91 -10.59
N ASN A 283 0.70 2.35 -9.96
CA ASN A 283 1.26 1.63 -8.83
C ASN A 283 0.21 1.62 -7.73
N ALA A 284 -0.04 0.45 -7.17
CA ALA A 284 -0.89 0.25 -5.99
C ALA A 284 -0.60 1.26 -4.86
N ASN A 285 0.63 1.73 -4.80
CA ASN A 285 1.12 2.68 -3.80
C ASN A 285 0.48 4.06 -3.87
N ASN A 286 -0.21 4.40 -4.96
CA ASN A 286 -0.65 5.76 -5.24
C ASN A 286 -2.13 5.85 -5.63
N SER A 287 -3.02 5.02 -5.10
CA SER A 287 -4.45 5.08 -5.42
C SER A 287 -5.33 4.90 -4.20
N ILE A 288 -6.61 5.29 -4.32
CA ILE A 288 -7.63 5.00 -3.29
C ILE A 288 -7.83 3.50 -3.06
N PHE A 289 -7.32 2.66 -3.96
CA PHE A 289 -7.33 1.19 -3.88
C PHE A 289 -6.10 0.63 -3.15
N GLY A 290 -5.13 1.46 -2.73
CA GLY A 290 -3.81 1.02 -2.27
C GLY A 290 -3.83 -0.08 -1.21
N TYR A 291 -4.66 0.02 -0.18
CA TYR A 291 -4.80 -1.02 0.85
C TYR A 291 -5.33 -2.35 0.29
N PHE A 292 -6.31 -2.29 -0.60
CA PHE A 292 -6.89 -3.47 -1.23
C PHE A 292 -5.90 -4.14 -2.20
N VAL A 293 -5.28 -3.36 -3.06
CA VAL A 293 -4.33 -3.87 -4.07
C VAL A 293 -3.09 -4.47 -3.39
N GLU A 294 -2.62 -3.89 -2.28
CA GLU A 294 -1.53 -4.47 -1.49
C GLU A 294 -1.91 -5.82 -0.87
N ALA A 295 -3.14 -5.96 -0.37
CA ALA A 295 -3.64 -7.23 0.13
C ALA A 295 -3.77 -8.28 -0.99
N VAL A 296 -4.25 -7.89 -2.18
CA VAL A 296 -4.28 -8.74 -3.38
C VAL A 296 -2.86 -9.16 -3.79
N ARG A 297 -1.87 -8.26 -3.72
CA ARG A 297 -0.48 -8.57 -4.02
C ARG A 297 0.05 -9.65 -3.08
N GLN A 298 -0.17 -9.50 -1.76
CA GLN A 298 0.27 -10.47 -0.75
C GLN A 298 -0.36 -11.85 -0.99
N GLU A 299 -1.68 -11.92 -1.18
CA GLU A 299 -2.42 -13.16 -1.46
C GLU A 299 -1.93 -13.83 -2.76
N SER A 300 -1.66 -13.01 -3.80
CA SER A 300 -1.13 -13.51 -5.07
C SER A 300 0.30 -14.02 -4.95
N GLU A 301 1.15 -13.34 -4.18
CA GLU A 301 2.53 -13.78 -3.95
C GLU A 301 2.60 -15.07 -3.11
N GLU A 302 1.69 -15.25 -2.15
CA GLU A 302 1.55 -16.51 -1.40
C GLU A 302 1.11 -17.67 -2.31
N THR A 303 0.27 -17.39 -3.30
CA THR A 303 -0.31 -18.41 -4.20
C THR A 303 0.62 -18.76 -5.37
N PHE A 304 1.19 -17.76 -6.05
CA PHE A 304 1.94 -17.92 -7.31
C PHE A 304 3.43 -17.62 -7.15
N GLY A 305 3.87 -17.11 -6.00
CA GLY A 305 5.22 -16.62 -5.77
C GLY A 305 5.43 -15.18 -6.27
N THR A 306 6.39 -14.48 -5.65
CA THR A 306 6.69 -13.06 -5.93
C THR A 306 7.05 -12.82 -7.40
N TRP A 307 7.90 -13.68 -7.97
CA TRP A 307 8.33 -13.54 -9.36
C TRP A 307 7.15 -13.58 -10.34
N GLN A 308 6.32 -14.62 -10.26
CA GLN A 308 5.18 -14.80 -11.16
C GLN A 308 4.15 -13.68 -11.01
N THR A 309 3.90 -13.24 -9.76
CA THR A 309 2.98 -12.13 -9.48
C THR A 309 3.45 -10.83 -10.11
N GLN A 310 4.74 -10.55 -10.11
CA GLN A 310 5.28 -9.28 -10.59
C GLN A 310 5.65 -9.25 -12.07
N THR A 311 5.88 -10.42 -12.69
CA THR A 311 6.41 -10.50 -14.06
C THR A 311 5.64 -11.41 -14.99
N GLY A 312 4.65 -12.16 -14.48
CA GLY A 312 3.93 -13.18 -15.24
C GLY A 312 2.84 -12.63 -16.16
N GLY A 313 2.55 -11.34 -16.17
CA GLY A 313 1.53 -10.74 -17.03
C GLY A 313 0.10 -11.19 -16.73
N MET A 314 -0.16 -11.58 -15.49
CA MET A 314 -1.46 -12.09 -15.09
C MET A 314 -2.53 -10.98 -15.08
N ASN A 315 -3.79 -11.35 -15.32
CA ASN A 315 -4.93 -10.51 -15.02
C ASN A 315 -5.62 -11.08 -13.77
N ILE A 316 -5.57 -10.32 -12.68
CA ILE A 316 -6.16 -10.68 -11.40
C ILE A 316 -7.49 -9.98 -11.29
N TYR A 317 -8.58 -10.72 -11.53
CA TYR A 317 -9.95 -10.21 -11.40
C TYR A 317 -10.37 -10.27 -9.95
N THR A 318 -10.73 -9.11 -9.41
CA THR A 318 -11.02 -8.94 -7.99
C THR A 318 -12.49 -8.68 -7.70
N THR A 319 -12.82 -8.63 -6.42
CA THR A 319 -14.17 -8.40 -5.91
C THR A 319 -14.48 -6.92 -5.67
N ILE A 320 -13.48 -6.03 -5.79
CA ILE A 320 -13.60 -4.61 -5.43
C ILE A 320 -14.56 -3.87 -6.36
N ASP A 321 -15.55 -3.19 -5.79
CA ASP A 321 -16.43 -2.27 -6.51
C ASP A 321 -15.82 -0.86 -6.50
N PRO A 322 -15.43 -0.29 -7.65
CA PRO A 322 -14.76 1.01 -7.71
C PRO A 322 -15.60 2.15 -7.12
N VAL A 323 -16.93 2.08 -7.24
CA VAL A 323 -17.85 3.09 -6.69
C VAL A 323 -17.91 2.95 -5.17
N ALA A 324 -18.09 1.71 -4.68
CA ALA A 324 -18.09 1.44 -3.24
C ALA A 324 -16.76 1.86 -2.58
N GLN A 325 -15.63 1.55 -3.20
CA GLN A 325 -14.32 1.92 -2.68
C GLN A 325 -14.16 3.44 -2.57
N ARG A 326 -14.58 4.20 -3.61
CA ARG A 326 -14.51 5.66 -3.58
C ARG A 326 -15.36 6.24 -2.46
N GLU A 327 -16.60 5.77 -2.31
CA GLU A 327 -17.48 6.23 -1.24
C GLU A 327 -17.00 5.82 0.15
N ALA A 328 -16.33 4.67 0.28
CA ALA A 328 -15.72 4.25 1.54
C ALA A 328 -14.57 5.17 1.96
N VAL A 329 -13.68 5.53 1.03
CA VAL A 329 -12.60 6.50 1.29
C VAL A 329 -13.16 7.88 1.67
N ARG A 330 -14.18 8.36 0.95
CA ARG A 330 -14.88 9.62 1.27
C ARG A 330 -15.47 9.60 2.67
N ALA A 331 -16.15 8.52 3.02
CA ALA A 331 -16.78 8.37 4.34
C ALA A 331 -15.76 8.36 5.48
N VAL A 332 -14.66 7.60 5.34
CA VAL A 332 -13.60 7.55 6.34
C VAL A 332 -12.94 8.92 6.48
N ARG A 333 -12.47 9.53 5.39
CA ARG A 333 -11.84 10.86 5.43
C ARG A 333 -12.73 11.91 6.08
N LYS A 334 -13.99 12.00 5.65
CA LYS A 334 -14.97 12.93 6.21
C LYS A 334 -15.17 12.72 7.70
N GLY A 335 -15.29 11.49 8.16
CA GLY A 335 -15.45 11.17 9.58
C GLY A 335 -14.26 11.56 10.42
N LEU A 336 -13.03 11.29 9.93
CA LEU A 336 -11.78 11.65 10.60
C LEU A 336 -11.62 13.18 10.73
N HIS A 337 -11.95 13.93 9.68
CA HIS A 337 -11.97 15.40 9.76
C HIS A 337 -13.05 15.93 10.69
N THR A 338 -14.25 15.32 10.68
CA THR A 338 -15.33 15.67 11.61
C THR A 338 -14.91 15.46 13.07
N TYR A 339 -14.16 14.39 13.35
CA TYR A 339 -13.56 14.17 14.67
C TYR A 339 -12.58 15.29 15.05
N GLU A 340 -11.65 15.65 14.17
CA GLU A 340 -10.69 16.74 14.40
C GLU A 340 -11.39 18.09 14.67
N ASP A 341 -12.44 18.40 13.90
CA ASP A 341 -13.22 19.62 14.05
C ASP A 341 -13.90 19.69 15.45
N ARG A 342 -14.41 18.56 15.99
CA ARG A 342 -15.00 18.50 17.34
C ARG A 342 -13.97 18.70 18.45
N HIS A 343 -12.69 18.35 18.21
CA HIS A 343 -11.63 18.39 19.22
C HIS A 343 -10.75 19.66 19.17
N GLY A 344 -11.20 20.71 18.50
CA GLY A 344 -10.48 21.98 18.45
C GLY A 344 -9.21 21.87 17.61
N LYS A 345 -9.38 21.68 16.34
CA LYS A 345 -8.35 21.59 15.30
C LYS A 345 -7.28 22.68 15.45
N ARG A 346 -6.02 22.25 15.51
CA ARG A 346 -4.84 23.15 15.55
C ARG A 346 -3.93 22.84 14.38
N TRP A 347 -3.46 23.89 13.71
CA TRP A 347 -2.51 23.74 12.61
C TRP A 347 -1.19 23.12 13.08
N ARG A 348 -0.76 22.04 12.45
CA ARG A 348 0.47 21.31 12.78
C ARG A 348 1.65 21.65 11.87
N GLY A 349 1.40 22.32 10.74
CA GLY A 349 2.41 22.81 9.82
C GLY A 349 3.25 21.73 9.11
N LYS A 350 2.90 20.45 9.25
CA LYS A 350 3.63 19.36 8.61
C LYS A 350 3.12 19.14 7.20
N LEU A 351 3.79 19.74 6.22
CA LEU A 351 3.50 19.56 4.80
C LEU A 351 4.65 18.87 4.11
N THR A 352 4.34 18.09 3.07
CA THR A 352 5.33 17.53 2.16
C THR A 352 5.56 18.54 1.04
N ASN A 353 6.79 19.04 0.91
CA ASN A 353 7.13 19.89 -0.22
C ASN A 353 7.84 19.06 -1.31
N LEU A 354 7.28 19.06 -2.50
CA LEU A 354 7.78 18.27 -3.63
C LEU A 354 9.10 18.80 -4.19
N LEU A 355 9.40 20.11 -3.98
CA LEU A 355 10.65 20.72 -4.39
C LEU A 355 11.82 20.36 -3.45
N ASP A 356 11.55 19.92 -2.22
CA ASP A 356 12.58 19.44 -1.30
C ASP A 356 13.07 18.02 -1.61
N GLN A 357 12.43 17.31 -2.54
CA GLN A 357 12.84 15.98 -3.00
C GLN A 357 14.14 16.05 -3.82
N LYS A 358 14.88 14.97 -3.88
CA LYS A 358 16.13 14.87 -4.67
C LYS A 358 16.02 13.75 -5.71
N PRO A 359 15.92 14.07 -7.00
CA PRO A 359 15.78 15.42 -7.59
C PRO A 359 14.42 16.05 -7.25
N PRO A 360 14.28 17.39 -7.29
CA PRO A 360 13.00 18.07 -7.14
C PRO A 360 11.98 17.58 -8.15
N ALA A 361 10.73 17.42 -7.72
CA ALA A 361 9.66 17.01 -8.61
C ALA A 361 9.29 18.13 -9.59
N ASP A 362 8.96 17.76 -10.82
CA ASP A 362 8.34 18.67 -11.76
C ASP A 362 6.88 18.91 -11.37
N LEU A 363 6.61 20.13 -10.89
CA LEU A 363 5.28 20.48 -10.41
C LEU A 363 4.23 20.53 -11.54
N SER A 364 4.64 20.77 -12.79
CA SER A 364 3.70 20.87 -13.93
C SER A 364 3.14 19.49 -14.33
N HIS A 365 3.97 18.46 -14.23
CA HIS A 365 3.63 17.09 -14.59
C HIS A 365 3.33 16.18 -13.38
N TYR A 366 3.38 16.73 -12.15
CA TYR A 366 3.03 15.95 -10.96
C TYR A 366 1.55 15.57 -11.00
N ALA A 367 1.24 14.31 -10.78
CA ALA A 367 -0.11 13.79 -10.62
C ALA A 367 -0.28 13.17 -9.22
N HIS A 368 -1.40 13.47 -8.58
CA HIS A 368 -1.76 12.87 -7.29
C HIS A 368 -2.91 11.88 -7.48
N PRO A 369 -2.91 10.74 -6.78
CA PRO A 369 -3.96 9.71 -6.86
C PRO A 369 -5.38 10.19 -6.58
N ASP A 370 -5.52 11.20 -5.75
CA ASP A 370 -6.81 11.82 -5.42
C ASP A 370 -7.40 12.64 -6.58
N TRP A 371 -6.63 12.89 -7.64
CA TRP A 371 -7.06 13.75 -8.74
C TRP A 371 -7.86 12.98 -9.80
N MET A 372 -8.99 12.42 -9.37
CA MET A 372 -9.86 11.60 -10.21
C MET A 372 -10.96 12.38 -10.95
N GLY A 373 -11.11 13.68 -10.66
CA GLY A 373 -12.19 14.51 -11.19
C GLY A 373 -13.55 14.27 -10.52
N ASP A 374 -14.58 14.93 -11.04
CA ASP A 374 -15.97 14.86 -10.54
C ASP A 374 -16.08 15.03 -9.02
N TYR A 375 -15.52 16.13 -8.55
CA TYR A 375 -15.47 16.44 -7.13
C TYR A 375 -16.82 16.91 -6.59
N GLN A 376 -17.08 16.59 -5.31
CA GLN A 376 -18.30 16.97 -4.60
C GLN A 376 -18.01 17.83 -3.37
N PRO A 377 -18.92 18.75 -3.00
CA PRO A 377 -18.77 19.51 -1.76
C PRO A 377 -18.65 18.60 -0.53
N GLY A 378 -17.74 18.95 0.37
CA GLY A 378 -17.46 18.20 1.60
C GLY A 378 -16.41 17.10 1.47
N GLU A 379 -15.81 16.90 0.30
CA GLU A 379 -14.66 16.00 0.11
C GLU A 379 -13.37 16.64 0.63
N TYR A 380 -12.42 15.78 1.01
CA TYR A 380 -11.07 16.14 1.41
C TYR A 380 -10.07 15.50 0.48
N ILE A 381 -9.30 16.33 -0.23
CA ILE A 381 -8.34 15.89 -1.25
C ILE A 381 -7.02 16.63 -1.11
N TYR A 382 -5.95 16.02 -1.61
CA TYR A 382 -4.67 16.70 -1.71
C TYR A 382 -4.66 17.70 -2.87
N GLY A 383 -4.12 18.89 -2.61
CA GLY A 383 -3.86 19.93 -3.60
C GLY A 383 -2.41 20.34 -3.60
N LEU A 384 -1.88 20.68 -4.77
CA LEU A 384 -0.51 21.13 -4.98
C LEU A 384 -0.47 22.66 -5.08
N VAL A 385 0.30 23.29 -4.22
CA VAL A 385 0.49 24.75 -4.22
C VAL A 385 1.43 25.12 -5.37
N MET A 386 0.89 25.82 -6.36
CA MET A 386 1.62 26.25 -7.57
C MET A 386 2.27 27.62 -7.43
N GLY A 387 1.68 28.49 -6.61
CA GLY A 387 2.17 29.83 -6.35
C GLY A 387 1.60 30.41 -5.06
N VAL A 388 2.33 31.31 -4.40
CA VAL A 388 1.92 31.97 -3.17
C VAL A 388 2.17 33.47 -3.31
N GLY A 389 1.08 34.27 -3.19
CA GLY A 389 1.10 35.71 -3.08
C GLY A 389 0.98 36.18 -1.61
N ALA A 390 0.92 37.46 -1.37
CA ALA A 390 0.85 38.03 -0.02
C ALA A 390 -0.37 37.52 0.76
N SER A 391 -1.56 37.52 0.16
CA SER A 391 -2.84 37.11 0.76
C SER A 391 -3.54 35.96 0.01
N THR A 392 -2.93 35.42 -1.03
CA THR A 392 -3.53 34.38 -1.88
C THR A 392 -2.53 33.26 -2.14
N ALA A 393 -3.03 32.04 -2.45
CA ALA A 393 -2.24 30.97 -3.01
C ALA A 393 -3.02 30.27 -4.13
N GLU A 394 -2.31 29.91 -5.20
CA GLU A 394 -2.85 29.12 -6.30
C GLU A 394 -2.61 27.64 -6.03
N VAL A 395 -3.66 26.82 -6.12
CA VAL A 395 -3.63 25.38 -5.87
C VAL A 395 -4.17 24.62 -7.05
N ARG A 396 -3.50 23.54 -7.41
CA ARG A 396 -3.87 22.64 -8.50
C ARG A 396 -4.36 21.29 -7.96
N PHE A 397 -5.41 20.74 -8.59
CA PHE A 397 -6.02 19.44 -8.31
C PHE A 397 -6.22 18.69 -9.64
N GLY A 398 -5.15 18.20 -10.24
CA GLY A 398 -5.18 17.71 -11.62
C GLY A 398 -5.47 18.83 -12.61
N ASP A 399 -6.56 18.71 -13.35
CA ASP A 399 -7.04 19.73 -14.28
C ASP A 399 -7.77 20.89 -13.61
N TYR A 400 -8.13 20.74 -12.33
CA TYR A 400 -8.88 21.76 -11.57
C TYR A 400 -7.94 22.74 -10.89
N LYS A 401 -8.43 23.97 -10.71
CA LYS A 401 -7.71 25.07 -10.05
C LYS A 401 -8.54 25.65 -8.93
N ALA A 402 -7.86 26.12 -7.89
CA ALA A 402 -8.47 26.91 -6.83
C ALA A 402 -7.53 28.06 -6.44
N THR A 403 -8.13 29.17 -5.99
CA THR A 403 -7.41 30.28 -5.37
C THR A 403 -7.80 30.35 -3.89
N LEU A 404 -6.82 30.14 -3.01
CA LEU A 404 -6.99 30.37 -1.57
C LEU A 404 -6.89 31.84 -1.23
N THR A 405 -7.62 32.26 -0.22
CA THR A 405 -7.59 33.61 0.35
C THR A 405 -7.46 33.56 1.87
N ASP A 406 -7.13 34.67 2.51
CA ASP A 406 -6.94 34.75 3.97
C ASP A 406 -8.11 34.17 4.81
N PRO A 407 -9.40 34.36 4.46
CA PRO A 407 -10.49 33.85 5.28
C PRO A 407 -10.46 32.32 5.44
N VAL A 408 -10.09 31.57 4.40
CA VAL A 408 -10.12 30.10 4.41
C VAL A 408 -8.88 29.46 5.03
N THR A 409 -7.87 30.29 5.39
CA THR A 409 -6.65 29.87 6.09
C THR A 409 -6.58 30.38 7.52
N LYS A 410 -7.49 31.27 7.92
CA LYS A 410 -7.49 31.98 9.24
C LYS A 410 -7.46 31.01 10.43
N TRP A 411 -8.16 29.89 10.35
CA TRP A 411 -8.18 28.88 11.41
C TRP A 411 -6.78 28.31 11.71
N ALA A 412 -5.88 28.28 10.71
CA ALA A 412 -4.49 27.82 10.83
C ALA A 412 -3.53 28.88 11.40
N GLY A 413 -4.04 30.08 11.69
CA GLY A 413 -3.30 31.14 12.37
C GLY A 413 -2.51 32.08 11.46
N GLY A 414 -2.78 32.06 10.13
CA GLY A 414 -2.05 32.94 9.21
C GLY A 414 -2.67 33.09 7.83
N SER A 415 -2.08 34.03 7.07
CA SER A 415 -2.33 34.17 5.63
C SER A 415 -1.69 33.01 4.85
N PRO A 416 -2.10 32.75 3.60
CA PRO A 416 -1.48 31.73 2.74
C PRO A 416 0.04 31.85 2.69
N SER A 417 0.60 33.04 2.61
CA SER A 417 2.05 33.29 2.57
C SER A 417 2.82 32.89 3.84
N LYS A 418 2.14 32.81 4.99
CA LYS A 418 2.74 32.37 6.25
C LYS A 418 2.67 30.85 6.45
N LEU A 419 1.71 30.21 5.80
CA LEU A 419 1.38 28.79 6.03
C LEU A 419 1.88 27.87 4.92
N LEU A 420 1.99 28.39 3.70
CA LEU A 420 2.25 27.60 2.49
C LEU A 420 3.41 28.18 1.70
N ARG A 421 4.10 27.30 0.96
CA ARG A 421 5.10 27.67 -0.04
C ARG A 421 4.87 26.89 -1.33
N LYS A 422 5.38 27.39 -2.43
CA LYS A 422 5.32 26.69 -3.72
C LYS A 422 5.89 25.27 -3.59
N GLY A 423 5.19 24.30 -4.15
CA GLY A 423 5.54 22.87 -4.11
C GLY A 423 4.96 22.13 -2.91
N ASP A 424 4.27 22.79 -1.98
CA ASP A 424 3.61 22.13 -0.87
C ASP A 424 2.42 21.29 -1.37
N LEU A 425 2.37 20.06 -0.90
CA LEU A 425 1.22 19.15 -1.03
C LEU A 425 0.45 19.19 0.28
N ALA A 426 -0.76 19.77 0.26
CA ALA A 426 -1.60 19.97 1.42
C ALA A 426 -2.99 19.38 1.21
N VAL A 427 -3.71 19.10 2.30
CA VAL A 427 -5.10 18.65 2.26
C VAL A 427 -6.04 19.85 2.21
N PHE A 428 -7.06 19.74 1.37
CA PHE A 428 -8.10 20.78 1.23
C PHE A 428 -9.48 20.16 1.30
N LYS A 429 -10.40 20.89 1.97
CA LYS A 429 -11.82 20.59 1.93
C LYS A 429 -12.46 21.32 0.76
N ILE A 430 -13.23 20.62 -0.05
CA ILE A 430 -14.00 21.20 -1.15
C ILE A 430 -15.27 21.81 -0.58
N ASN A 431 -15.45 23.10 -0.76
CA ASN A 431 -16.68 23.83 -0.38
C ASN A 431 -17.69 23.82 -1.54
N LYS A 432 -17.20 24.09 -2.78
CA LYS A 432 -17.97 24.03 -4.01
C LYS A 432 -17.12 23.49 -5.16
N ALA A 433 -17.73 22.82 -6.10
CA ALA A 433 -17.10 22.32 -7.33
C ALA A 433 -17.88 22.78 -8.55
N ASP A 434 -17.21 23.42 -9.50
CA ASP A 434 -17.69 23.67 -10.86
C ASP A 434 -16.94 22.72 -11.80
N ASN A 435 -17.53 21.56 -12.06
CA ASN A 435 -16.90 20.49 -12.83
C ASN A 435 -16.81 20.83 -14.32
N GLU A 436 -17.65 21.74 -14.83
CA GLU A 436 -17.60 22.21 -16.23
C GLU A 436 -16.42 23.15 -16.44
N LYS A 437 -16.25 24.14 -15.53
CA LYS A 437 -15.15 25.11 -15.61
C LYS A 437 -13.84 24.64 -15.01
N LYS A 438 -13.82 23.48 -14.39
CA LYS A 438 -12.65 22.92 -13.67
C LYS A 438 -12.14 23.85 -12.56
N VAL A 439 -13.05 24.48 -11.80
CA VAL A 439 -12.75 25.39 -10.70
C VAL A 439 -13.33 24.87 -9.39
N LEU A 440 -12.52 24.93 -8.32
CA LEU A 440 -12.93 24.54 -6.99
C LEU A 440 -12.87 25.76 -6.03
N ASP A 441 -13.87 25.84 -5.14
CA ASP A 441 -13.80 26.65 -3.94
C ASP A 441 -13.40 25.72 -2.78
N VAL A 442 -12.26 26.03 -2.12
CA VAL A 442 -11.65 25.13 -1.14
C VAL A 442 -11.22 25.88 0.13
N SER A 443 -11.18 25.14 1.23
CA SER A 443 -10.57 25.59 2.49
C SER A 443 -9.33 24.73 2.79
N LEU A 444 -8.27 25.37 3.29
CA LEU A 444 -7.08 24.64 3.77
C LEU A 444 -7.48 23.72 4.92
N ASP A 445 -6.95 22.50 4.87
CA ASP A 445 -7.11 21.51 5.92
C ASP A 445 -5.78 20.79 6.21
N GLN A 446 -5.77 19.82 7.09
CA GLN A 446 -4.58 19.05 7.47
C GLN A 446 -4.92 17.57 7.69
N LEU A 447 -3.93 16.70 7.63
CA LEU A 447 -4.12 15.29 7.97
C LEU A 447 -4.65 15.12 9.40
N PRO A 448 -5.65 14.27 9.63
CA PRO A 448 -6.14 13.97 10.97
C PRO A 448 -5.07 13.32 11.87
N SER A 449 -5.21 13.48 13.19
CA SER A 449 -4.35 12.82 14.19
C SER A 449 -4.78 11.40 14.49
N VAL A 450 -6.04 11.10 14.26
CA VAL A 450 -6.65 9.76 14.35
C VAL A 450 -6.65 9.08 13.01
N ASP A 451 -6.85 7.76 13.00
CA ASP A 451 -7.01 6.98 11.79
C ASP A 451 -8.31 6.17 11.85
N GLY A 452 -8.75 5.65 10.71
CA GLY A 452 -9.97 4.88 10.62
C GLY A 452 -9.89 3.82 9.54
N ALA A 453 -10.72 2.79 9.69
CA ALA A 453 -10.84 1.72 8.71
C ALA A 453 -12.30 1.45 8.39
N LEU A 454 -12.55 0.98 7.16
CA LEU A 454 -13.85 0.53 6.70
C LEU A 454 -13.71 -0.71 5.84
N VAL A 455 -14.56 -1.71 6.10
CA VAL A 455 -14.68 -2.92 5.28
C VAL A 455 -16.15 -3.12 4.94
N CYS A 456 -16.44 -3.42 3.67
CA CYS A 456 -17.76 -3.84 3.23
C CYS A 456 -17.65 -5.12 2.39
N LEU A 457 -18.44 -6.11 2.72
CA LEU A 457 -18.53 -7.37 1.97
C LEU A 457 -19.96 -7.75 1.63
N GLU A 458 -20.13 -8.54 0.60
CA GLU A 458 -21.39 -9.18 0.27
C GLU A 458 -21.51 -10.47 1.12
N SER A 459 -22.55 -10.54 1.96
CA SER A 459 -22.67 -11.54 3.01
C SER A 459 -22.86 -12.97 2.48
N LYS A 460 -23.44 -13.14 1.28
CA LYS A 460 -23.70 -14.46 0.67
C LYS A 460 -22.51 -15.03 -0.09
N THR A 461 -21.70 -14.18 -0.68
CA THR A 461 -20.57 -14.58 -1.54
C THR A 461 -19.24 -14.49 -0.81
N GLY A 462 -19.11 -13.63 0.19
CA GLY A 462 -17.87 -13.28 0.84
C GLY A 462 -17.02 -12.27 0.05
N GLU A 463 -17.53 -11.74 -1.06
CA GLU A 463 -16.83 -10.76 -1.89
C GLU A 463 -16.63 -9.44 -1.15
N VAL A 464 -15.38 -8.99 -1.07
CA VAL A 464 -15.03 -7.70 -0.44
C VAL A 464 -15.25 -6.57 -1.44
N LYS A 465 -16.29 -5.76 -1.25
CA LYS A 465 -16.69 -4.68 -2.14
C LYS A 465 -15.96 -3.37 -1.89
N ALA A 466 -15.51 -3.14 -0.63
CA ALA A 466 -14.67 -1.99 -0.28
C ALA A 466 -13.76 -2.34 0.90
N MET A 467 -12.52 -1.83 0.88
CA MET A 467 -11.58 -1.96 1.99
C MET A 467 -10.69 -0.71 2.10
N VAL A 468 -10.81 -0.01 3.21
CA VAL A 468 -10.04 1.18 3.58
C VAL A 468 -9.30 0.89 4.87
N GLY A 469 -7.98 0.93 4.85
CA GLY A 469 -7.14 0.63 6.02
C GLY A 469 -6.57 1.86 6.72
N GLY A 470 -6.87 3.07 6.24
CA GLY A 470 -6.39 4.34 6.80
C GLY A 470 -6.76 5.53 5.94
N TYR A 471 -6.29 6.71 6.33
CA TYR A 471 -6.54 7.95 5.60
C TYR A 471 -5.96 7.94 4.18
N ASP A 472 -4.70 7.49 4.07
CA ASP A 472 -3.95 7.49 2.80
C ASP A 472 -2.84 6.43 2.83
N PHE A 473 -2.89 5.49 1.89
CA PHE A 473 -1.92 4.41 1.77
C PHE A 473 -0.51 4.88 1.42
N SER A 474 -0.37 6.02 0.72
CA SER A 474 0.94 6.57 0.36
C SER A 474 1.73 7.03 1.58
N THR A 475 1.03 7.55 2.59
CA THR A 475 1.62 8.06 3.82
C THR A 475 1.76 7.00 4.91
N ARG A 476 0.85 6.01 4.93
CA ARG A 476 0.84 4.94 5.93
C ARG A 476 0.43 3.61 5.30
N LYS A 477 1.39 2.67 5.22
CA LYS A 477 1.20 1.35 4.62
C LYS A 477 0.44 0.36 5.50
N PHE A 478 0.46 0.57 6.82
CA PHE A 478 -0.20 -0.31 7.78
C PHE A 478 -1.72 -0.30 7.57
N ASN A 479 -2.29 -1.47 7.31
CA ASN A 479 -3.71 -1.64 7.03
C ASN A 479 -4.47 -1.88 8.34
N ASN A 480 -5.10 -0.83 8.90
CA ASN A 480 -5.88 -0.98 10.12
C ASN A 480 -7.11 -1.91 9.96
N ALA A 481 -7.54 -2.20 8.75
CA ALA A 481 -8.66 -3.11 8.52
C ALA A 481 -8.28 -4.58 8.77
N THR A 482 -7.06 -5.00 8.39
CA THR A 482 -6.63 -6.41 8.40
C THR A 482 -5.50 -6.72 9.37
N GLN A 483 -4.69 -5.71 9.77
CA GLN A 483 -3.48 -5.92 10.56
C GLN A 483 -3.59 -5.37 11.99
N ALA A 484 -4.54 -4.44 12.25
CA ALA A 484 -4.70 -3.87 13.57
C ALA A 484 -5.61 -4.74 14.44
N GLU A 485 -5.03 -5.39 15.41
CA GLU A 485 -5.78 -6.03 16.50
C GLU A 485 -6.24 -4.95 17.48
N ARG A 486 -7.55 -4.74 17.56
CA ARG A 486 -8.16 -3.68 18.38
C ARG A 486 -9.24 -4.23 19.28
N GLN A 487 -9.29 -3.72 20.50
CA GLN A 487 -10.28 -4.14 21.49
C GLN A 487 -11.70 -3.86 20.96
N THR A 488 -12.53 -4.90 20.89
CA THR A 488 -13.83 -4.86 20.21
C THR A 488 -14.93 -4.18 21.05
N GLY A 489 -14.76 -4.16 22.38
CA GLY A 489 -15.75 -3.60 23.29
C GLY A 489 -17.14 -4.20 23.05
N SER A 490 -18.16 -3.38 23.17
CA SER A 490 -19.57 -3.83 23.02
C SER A 490 -19.94 -4.40 21.65
N ALA A 491 -19.09 -4.31 20.62
CA ALA A 491 -19.30 -5.00 19.35
C ALA A 491 -19.17 -6.53 19.48
N PHE A 492 -18.59 -7.02 20.56
CA PHE A 492 -18.48 -8.44 20.85
C PHE A 492 -19.78 -9.07 21.42
N LYS A 493 -20.65 -8.27 22.06
CA LYS A 493 -21.89 -8.75 22.74
C LYS A 493 -22.79 -9.64 21.86
N PRO A 494 -23.01 -9.40 20.56
CA PRO A 494 -23.85 -10.25 19.73
C PRO A 494 -23.43 -11.73 19.73
N PHE A 495 -22.14 -12.03 19.88
CA PHE A 495 -21.67 -13.42 19.95
C PHE A 495 -22.11 -14.07 21.28
N ILE A 496 -22.03 -13.35 22.39
CA ILE A 496 -22.47 -13.83 23.71
C ILE A 496 -24.00 -14.01 23.74
N TYR A 497 -24.75 -13.07 23.15
CA TYR A 497 -26.20 -13.19 23.01
C TYR A 497 -26.60 -14.38 22.12
N SER A 498 -25.78 -14.68 21.08
CA SER A 498 -26.00 -15.88 20.25
C SER A 498 -25.84 -17.16 21.06
N ALA A 499 -24.87 -17.22 21.98
CA ALA A 499 -24.71 -18.34 22.91
C ALA A 499 -25.92 -18.48 23.83
N ALA A 500 -26.47 -17.38 24.31
CA ALA A 500 -27.69 -17.40 25.12
C ALA A 500 -28.91 -17.89 24.31
N VAL A 501 -29.07 -17.40 23.08
CA VAL A 501 -30.18 -17.83 22.19
C VAL A 501 -30.05 -19.34 21.86
N GLU A 502 -28.88 -19.88 21.61
CA GLU A 502 -28.67 -21.32 21.43
C GLU A 502 -28.94 -22.13 22.70
N ALA A 503 -28.73 -21.52 23.86
CA ALA A 503 -29.10 -22.13 25.16
C ALA A 503 -30.62 -22.11 25.44
N GLY A 504 -31.45 -21.54 24.56
CA GLY A 504 -32.90 -21.51 24.66
C GLY A 504 -33.50 -20.16 25.06
N PHE A 505 -32.69 -19.10 25.22
CA PHE A 505 -33.19 -17.76 25.48
C PHE A 505 -33.82 -17.17 24.20
N THR A 506 -34.73 -16.23 24.39
CA THR A 506 -35.40 -15.50 23.30
C THR A 506 -35.24 -13.99 23.50
N PRO A 507 -35.51 -13.17 22.48
CA PRO A 507 -35.48 -11.72 22.61
C PRO A 507 -36.42 -11.19 23.74
N ASP A 508 -37.49 -11.95 24.08
CA ASP A 508 -38.45 -11.62 25.12
C ASP A 508 -38.10 -12.18 26.49
N THR A 509 -37.07 -13.00 26.58
CA THR A 509 -36.63 -13.55 27.88
C THR A 509 -36.21 -12.38 28.78
N VAL A 510 -36.81 -12.32 29.97
CA VAL A 510 -36.57 -11.27 30.95
C VAL A 510 -35.41 -11.68 31.85
N VAL A 511 -34.42 -10.78 31.96
CA VAL A 511 -33.21 -10.99 32.79
C VAL A 511 -33.00 -9.78 33.69
N SER A 512 -32.45 -10.01 34.88
CA SER A 512 -32.12 -8.94 35.82
C SER A 512 -30.99 -8.07 35.30
N ALA A 513 -31.18 -6.77 35.39
CA ALA A 513 -30.14 -5.74 35.18
C ALA A 513 -29.64 -5.16 36.51
N GLU A 514 -30.00 -5.73 37.63
CA GLU A 514 -29.45 -5.37 38.94
C GLU A 514 -27.92 -5.53 38.97
N PRO A 515 -27.22 -4.85 39.87
CA PRO A 515 -25.77 -5.00 40.04
C PRO A 515 -25.34 -6.47 40.08
N PHE A 516 -24.27 -6.79 39.40
CA PHE A 516 -23.72 -8.15 39.35
C PHE A 516 -22.32 -8.14 39.97
N VAL A 517 -22.07 -9.10 40.86
CA VAL A 517 -20.73 -9.35 41.41
C VAL A 517 -20.31 -10.75 41.03
N ASP A 518 -19.15 -10.87 40.42
CA ASP A 518 -18.57 -12.18 40.09
C ASP A 518 -18.23 -12.95 41.38
N PRO A 519 -18.83 -14.11 41.59
CA PRO A 519 -18.61 -14.86 42.83
C PRO A 519 -17.17 -15.33 43.06
N GLY A 520 -16.41 -15.49 41.98
CA GLY A 520 -15.05 -15.99 42.05
C GLY A 520 -14.00 -14.92 42.32
N THR A 521 -14.22 -13.69 41.82
CA THR A 521 -13.20 -12.62 41.84
C THR A 521 -13.65 -11.38 42.59
N GLY A 522 -14.93 -11.25 42.94
CA GLY A 522 -15.50 -10.02 43.47
C GLY A 522 -15.62 -8.86 42.45
N TRP A 523 -15.29 -9.08 41.21
CA TRP A 523 -15.36 -8.05 40.16
C TRP A 523 -16.83 -7.71 39.82
N SER A 524 -17.11 -6.43 39.64
CA SER A 524 -18.45 -5.93 39.28
C SER A 524 -18.40 -5.04 38.05
N PRO A 525 -19.16 -5.32 36.96
CA PRO A 525 -19.25 -4.47 35.82
C PRO A 525 -20.14 -3.25 36.05
N THR A 526 -19.81 -2.10 35.51
CA THR A 526 -20.68 -0.92 35.39
C THR A 526 -21.15 -0.73 33.97
N ASN A 527 -22.30 -0.10 33.74
CA ASN A 527 -22.78 0.30 32.44
C ASN A 527 -22.01 1.54 31.93
N TYR A 528 -22.21 1.88 30.64
CA TYR A 528 -21.54 3.01 29.99
C TYR A 528 -21.74 4.37 30.68
N ASP A 529 -22.91 4.59 31.26
CA ASP A 529 -23.28 5.79 32.00
C ASP A 529 -22.74 5.82 33.46
N GLY A 530 -21.97 4.81 33.83
CA GLY A 530 -21.47 4.61 35.21
C GLY A 530 -22.48 3.99 36.14
N SER A 531 -23.71 3.70 35.72
CA SER A 531 -24.72 3.07 36.54
C SER A 531 -24.36 1.60 36.82
N ALA A 532 -24.72 1.16 38.00
CA ALA A 532 -24.61 -0.28 38.36
C ALA A 532 -25.71 -1.15 37.72
N GLY A 533 -26.71 -0.53 37.10
CA GLY A 533 -27.87 -1.19 36.52
C GLY A 533 -29.10 -1.11 37.44
N GLY A 534 -30.19 -1.82 37.09
CA GLY A 534 -31.41 -1.93 37.86
C GLY A 534 -32.58 -2.49 37.06
N GLY A 535 -33.47 -3.22 37.76
CA GLY A 535 -34.71 -3.75 37.23
C GLY A 535 -34.61 -4.99 36.39
N MET A 536 -35.75 -5.42 35.90
CA MET A 536 -35.95 -6.60 35.06
C MET A 536 -36.32 -6.17 33.65
N LEU A 537 -35.64 -6.66 32.63
CA LEU A 537 -35.93 -6.25 31.25
C LEU A 537 -35.69 -7.37 30.22
N PRO A 538 -36.37 -7.32 29.06
CA PRO A 538 -36.17 -8.28 27.98
C PRO A 538 -34.76 -8.17 27.37
N LEU A 539 -34.19 -9.28 26.90
CA LEU A 539 -32.89 -9.33 26.25
C LEU A 539 -32.78 -8.39 25.08
N ARG A 540 -33.87 -8.23 24.28
CA ARG A 540 -33.88 -7.26 23.17
C ARG A 540 -33.57 -5.83 23.63
N THR A 541 -34.12 -5.43 24.78
CA THR A 541 -33.92 -4.10 25.37
C THR A 541 -32.48 -3.95 25.90
N ALA A 542 -31.97 -5.01 26.55
CA ALA A 542 -30.60 -5.03 27.07
C ALA A 542 -29.55 -4.89 25.94
N LEU A 543 -29.72 -5.60 24.85
CA LEU A 543 -28.82 -5.46 23.69
C LEU A 543 -29.00 -4.09 22.99
N GLN A 544 -30.23 -3.61 22.87
CA GLN A 544 -30.59 -2.30 22.31
C GLN A 544 -29.88 -1.15 23.03
N GLN A 545 -29.85 -1.18 24.35
CA GLN A 545 -29.20 -0.22 25.24
C GLN A 545 -27.73 -0.56 25.51
N SER A 546 -27.28 -1.72 25.04
CA SER A 546 -25.89 -2.21 25.21
C SER A 546 -25.45 -2.35 26.68
N LEU A 547 -26.33 -2.83 27.58
CA LEU A 547 -26.06 -2.97 28.99
C LEU A 547 -24.91 -3.97 29.25
N ASN A 548 -23.92 -3.55 30.04
CA ASN A 548 -22.75 -4.37 30.38
C ASN A 548 -23.14 -5.47 31.37
N VAL A 549 -23.87 -5.08 32.42
CA VAL A 549 -24.28 -6.00 33.51
C VAL A 549 -25.01 -7.23 32.96
N VAL A 550 -25.96 -6.99 32.03
CA VAL A 550 -26.73 -8.10 31.43
C VAL A 550 -25.86 -9.00 30.58
N ALA A 551 -24.93 -8.44 29.76
CA ALA A 551 -24.05 -9.27 28.95
C ALA A 551 -23.14 -10.19 29.79
N VAL A 552 -22.61 -9.68 30.90
CA VAL A 552 -21.80 -10.45 31.86
C VAL A 552 -22.64 -11.53 32.52
N ARG A 553 -23.84 -11.19 33.04
CA ARG A 553 -24.79 -12.13 33.63
C ARG A 553 -25.18 -13.24 32.66
N LEU A 554 -25.42 -12.94 31.39
CA LEU A 554 -25.69 -13.94 30.36
C LEU A 554 -24.54 -14.93 30.21
N LEU A 555 -23.29 -14.43 30.13
CA LEU A 555 -22.11 -15.28 30.01
C LEU A 555 -21.93 -16.15 31.27
N SER A 556 -22.25 -15.62 32.47
CA SER A 556 -22.21 -16.38 33.72
C SER A 556 -23.24 -17.50 33.71
N ILE A 557 -24.49 -17.26 33.26
CA ILE A 557 -25.54 -18.25 33.19
C ILE A 557 -25.28 -19.33 32.13
N VAL A 558 -24.87 -18.91 30.92
CA VAL A 558 -24.60 -19.82 29.78
C VAL A 558 -23.33 -20.63 30.00
N GLY A 559 -22.38 -20.09 30.74
CA GLY A 559 -21.05 -20.64 30.98
C GLY A 559 -20.03 -20.12 30.00
N VAL A 560 -18.85 -19.78 30.52
CA VAL A 560 -17.75 -19.14 29.75
C VAL A 560 -17.23 -20.06 28.64
N ASP A 561 -17.20 -21.38 28.86
CA ASP A 561 -16.74 -22.37 27.88
C ASP A 561 -17.67 -22.44 26.67
N LYS A 562 -18.98 -22.44 26.86
CA LYS A 562 -19.97 -22.41 25.79
C LYS A 562 -19.88 -21.07 25.01
N GLY A 563 -19.68 -19.96 25.73
CA GLY A 563 -19.43 -18.67 25.12
C GLY A 563 -18.18 -18.68 24.21
N ALA A 564 -17.08 -19.26 24.70
CA ALA A 564 -15.83 -19.37 23.93
C ALA A 564 -15.97 -20.27 22.68
N GLU A 565 -16.73 -21.38 22.82
CA GLU A 565 -17.01 -22.30 21.72
C GLU A 565 -17.76 -21.60 20.57
N ILE A 566 -18.82 -20.85 20.90
CA ILE A 566 -19.61 -20.17 19.89
C ILE A 566 -18.79 -19.05 19.20
N VAL A 567 -17.99 -18.28 19.95
CA VAL A 567 -17.08 -17.29 19.41
C VAL A 567 -16.10 -17.92 18.40
N LYS A 568 -15.54 -19.07 18.74
CA LYS A 568 -14.67 -19.83 17.84
C LYS A 568 -15.39 -20.22 16.53
N ARG A 569 -16.66 -20.65 16.61
CA ARG A 569 -17.46 -20.98 15.40
C ARG A 569 -17.67 -19.79 14.48
N PHE A 570 -17.75 -18.56 15.02
CA PHE A 570 -17.79 -17.32 14.21
C PHE A 570 -16.48 -17.04 13.46
N GLY A 571 -15.41 -17.80 13.75
CA GLY A 571 -14.13 -17.75 13.01
C GLY A 571 -13.31 -16.51 13.31
N LEU A 572 -13.44 -15.95 14.49
CA LEU A 572 -12.52 -14.90 14.96
C LEU A 572 -11.14 -15.51 15.24
N PRO A 573 -10.05 -14.82 14.82
CA PRO A 573 -8.69 -15.37 14.91
C PRO A 573 -8.21 -15.49 16.36
N ASN A 574 -8.57 -14.55 17.23
CA ASN A 574 -8.11 -14.54 18.61
C ASN A 574 -9.09 -15.25 19.53
N PRO A 575 -8.63 -16.24 20.33
CA PRO A 575 -9.52 -16.99 21.22
C PRO A 575 -10.07 -16.11 22.34
N MET A 576 -11.37 -16.22 22.59
CA MET A 576 -12.00 -15.57 23.74
C MET A 576 -11.34 -16.07 25.04
N LYS A 577 -10.86 -15.14 25.87
CA LYS A 577 -10.36 -15.46 27.21
C LYS A 577 -11.50 -16.03 28.08
N ARG A 578 -11.23 -17.08 28.84
CA ARG A 578 -12.23 -17.79 29.66
C ARG A 578 -12.48 -17.09 30.99
N VAL A 579 -12.92 -15.83 30.92
CA VAL A 579 -13.25 -14.96 32.04
C VAL A 579 -14.51 -14.16 31.74
N LEU A 580 -15.29 -13.78 32.73
CA LEU A 580 -16.55 -13.03 32.56
C LEU A 580 -16.39 -11.67 31.87
N PRO A 581 -15.34 -10.88 32.14
CA PRO A 581 -15.09 -9.62 31.38
C PRO A 581 -15.02 -9.77 29.86
N SER A 582 -14.77 -10.97 29.33
CA SER A 582 -14.78 -11.25 27.88
C SER A 582 -16.15 -10.99 27.24
N ALA A 583 -17.25 -11.02 28.00
CA ALA A 583 -18.58 -10.63 27.52
C ALA A 583 -18.65 -9.17 27.06
N LEU A 584 -17.72 -8.33 27.53
CA LEU A 584 -17.62 -6.92 27.19
C LEU A 584 -16.63 -6.64 26.06
N GLY A 585 -16.08 -7.67 25.41
CA GLY A 585 -15.15 -7.53 24.29
C GLY A 585 -13.74 -7.14 24.73
N ALA A 586 -13.21 -7.81 25.75
CA ALA A 586 -11.81 -7.67 26.15
C ALA A 586 -10.83 -8.32 25.14
N THR A 587 -11.36 -9.01 24.13
CA THR A 587 -10.59 -9.61 23.04
C THR A 587 -10.30 -8.55 21.97
N GLU A 588 -9.07 -8.53 21.48
CA GLU A 588 -8.63 -7.66 20.37
C GLU A 588 -8.80 -8.43 19.06
N GLU A 589 -9.44 -7.82 18.06
CA GLU A 589 -9.73 -8.45 16.77
C GLU A 589 -9.50 -7.47 15.60
N PRO A 590 -9.11 -7.92 14.41
CA PRO A 590 -9.11 -7.11 13.21
C PRO A 590 -10.54 -6.77 12.77
N LEU A 591 -10.72 -5.56 12.20
CA LEU A 591 -12.03 -5.13 11.67
C LEU A 591 -12.54 -6.09 10.60
N PHE A 592 -11.68 -6.57 9.73
CA PHE A 592 -11.98 -7.49 8.65
C PHE A 592 -12.66 -8.77 9.16
N ASP A 593 -12.10 -9.36 10.20
CA ASP A 593 -12.60 -10.60 10.80
C ASP A 593 -13.92 -10.37 11.56
N MET A 594 -14.04 -9.25 12.25
CA MET A 594 -15.29 -8.85 12.90
C MET A 594 -16.42 -8.67 11.88
N VAL A 595 -16.16 -8.02 10.72
CA VAL A 595 -17.16 -7.86 9.65
C VAL A 595 -17.51 -9.22 9.03
N SER A 596 -16.51 -10.09 8.82
CA SER A 596 -16.71 -11.47 8.36
C SER A 596 -17.60 -12.27 9.34
N ALA A 597 -17.36 -12.17 10.64
CA ALA A 597 -18.17 -12.84 11.67
C ALA A 597 -19.61 -12.32 11.67
N TYR A 598 -19.81 -10.99 11.57
CA TYR A 598 -21.14 -10.38 11.52
C TYR A 598 -21.93 -10.74 10.26
N SER A 599 -21.26 -11.04 9.13
CA SER A 599 -21.95 -11.47 7.90
C SER A 599 -22.79 -12.74 8.10
N SER A 600 -22.45 -13.57 9.10
CA SER A 600 -23.22 -14.76 9.48
C SER A 600 -24.64 -14.40 9.92
N PHE A 601 -24.82 -13.28 10.63
CA PHE A 601 -26.15 -12.82 11.04
C PHE A 601 -26.99 -12.38 9.84
N SER A 602 -26.36 -11.73 8.86
CA SER A 602 -27.02 -11.37 7.60
C SER A 602 -27.39 -12.60 6.77
N ASN A 603 -26.51 -13.59 6.70
CA ASN A 603 -26.58 -14.77 5.84
C ASN A 603 -27.14 -16.00 6.57
N GLN A 604 -28.18 -15.85 7.39
CA GLN A 604 -28.94 -16.95 8.01
C GLN A 604 -28.08 -17.94 8.80
N GLY A 605 -27.04 -17.43 9.47
CA GLY A 605 -26.14 -18.23 10.31
C GLY A 605 -25.00 -18.92 9.56
N VAL A 606 -24.81 -18.64 8.30
CA VAL A 606 -23.71 -19.15 7.49
C VAL A 606 -22.65 -18.08 7.30
N ARG A 607 -21.45 -18.32 7.78
CA ARG A 607 -20.26 -17.50 7.47
C ARG A 607 -19.68 -17.95 6.15
N VAL A 608 -19.45 -17.01 5.26
CA VAL A 608 -18.67 -17.18 4.04
C VAL A 608 -17.30 -16.54 4.27
N LYS A 609 -16.24 -17.28 4.01
CA LYS A 609 -14.87 -16.75 4.13
C LYS A 609 -14.69 -15.60 3.13
N PRO A 610 -14.31 -14.42 3.60
CA PRO A 610 -14.08 -13.29 2.68
C PRO A 610 -12.93 -13.57 1.73
N HIS A 611 -13.05 -13.08 0.50
CA HIS A 611 -12.01 -13.18 -0.51
C HIS A 611 -11.92 -11.90 -1.33
N LEU A 612 -10.70 -11.61 -1.81
CA LEU A 612 -10.38 -10.42 -2.60
C LEU A 612 -10.32 -10.73 -4.10
N ILE A 613 -9.94 -11.97 -4.45
CA ILE A 613 -9.72 -12.42 -5.82
C ILE A 613 -10.85 -13.33 -6.25
N LYS A 614 -11.41 -13.10 -7.44
CA LYS A 614 -12.40 -14.00 -8.08
C LYS A 614 -11.72 -15.05 -8.92
N ARG A 615 -10.83 -14.62 -9.80
CA ARG A 615 -10.05 -15.50 -10.69
C ARG A 615 -8.77 -14.82 -11.13
N VAL A 616 -7.81 -15.63 -11.55
CA VAL A 616 -6.56 -15.19 -12.18
C VAL A 616 -6.42 -15.87 -13.52
N THR A 617 -6.11 -15.08 -14.55
CA THR A 617 -5.75 -15.60 -15.87
C THR A 617 -4.30 -15.24 -16.19
N ASP A 618 -3.68 -15.96 -17.14
CA ASP A 618 -2.42 -15.52 -17.72
C ASP A 618 -2.61 -14.38 -18.74
N ALA A 619 -1.53 -14.05 -19.44
CA ALA A 619 -1.53 -13.01 -20.47
C ALA A 619 -2.38 -13.39 -21.70
N GLU A 620 -2.50 -14.69 -21.96
CA GLU A 620 -3.28 -15.27 -23.06
C GLU A 620 -4.78 -15.37 -22.73
N GLY A 621 -5.14 -15.21 -21.45
CA GLY A 621 -6.53 -15.25 -20.97
C GLY A 621 -6.93 -16.62 -20.39
N ASP A 622 -6.02 -17.58 -20.32
CA ASP A 622 -6.27 -18.90 -19.75
C ASP A 622 -6.38 -18.81 -18.22
N ILE A 623 -7.43 -19.44 -17.67
CA ILE A 623 -7.69 -19.42 -16.23
C ILE A 623 -6.64 -20.26 -15.50
N LYS A 624 -5.87 -19.63 -14.61
CA LYS A 624 -4.89 -20.27 -13.72
C LYS A 624 -5.52 -20.71 -12.41
N GLN A 625 -6.42 -19.88 -11.89
CA GLN A 625 -7.13 -20.15 -10.65
C GLN A 625 -8.46 -19.42 -10.60
N GLU A 626 -9.44 -20.05 -9.97
CA GLU A 626 -10.74 -19.48 -9.65
C GLU A 626 -11.06 -19.75 -8.18
N TRP A 627 -11.43 -18.70 -7.43
CA TRP A 627 -11.77 -18.82 -6.02
C TRP A 627 -13.20 -19.30 -5.87
N LYS A 628 -13.39 -20.27 -4.99
CA LYS A 628 -14.71 -20.79 -4.60
C LYS A 628 -15.01 -20.34 -3.19
N SER A 629 -16.28 -19.97 -2.96
CA SER A 629 -16.74 -19.59 -1.63
C SER A 629 -16.61 -20.74 -0.64
N GLU A 630 -15.92 -20.53 0.46
CA GLU A 630 -15.83 -21.47 1.58
C GLU A 630 -16.88 -21.11 2.63
N ASN A 631 -17.84 -22.00 2.84
CA ASN A 631 -18.99 -21.75 3.71
C ASN A 631 -18.89 -22.58 4.98
N SER A 632 -19.18 -21.97 6.14
CA SER A 632 -19.29 -22.67 7.42
C SER A 632 -20.56 -22.27 8.14
N LYS A 633 -21.32 -23.28 8.61
CA LYS A 633 -22.50 -23.05 9.46
C LYS A 633 -22.03 -22.68 10.86
N VAL A 634 -22.38 -21.51 11.32
CA VAL A 634 -21.98 -20.96 12.62
C VAL A 634 -23.10 -21.10 13.64
N ILE A 635 -24.28 -20.67 13.30
CA ILE A 635 -25.53 -20.73 14.10
C ILE A 635 -26.68 -21.19 13.21
N SER A 636 -27.78 -21.61 13.81
CA SER A 636 -28.96 -21.97 13.02
C SER A 636 -29.64 -20.71 12.41
N PRO A 637 -30.40 -20.86 11.31
CA PRO A 637 -31.15 -19.75 10.73
C PRO A 637 -32.11 -19.11 11.71
N TRP A 638 -32.68 -19.91 12.59
CA TRP A 638 -33.58 -19.43 13.64
C TRP A 638 -32.86 -18.55 14.67
N VAL A 639 -31.67 -18.98 15.14
CA VAL A 639 -30.83 -18.17 16.03
C VAL A 639 -30.41 -16.86 15.36
N ALA A 640 -30.00 -16.90 14.07
CA ALA A 640 -29.68 -15.72 13.32
C ALA A 640 -30.87 -14.73 13.25
N THR A 641 -32.09 -15.25 13.06
CA THR A 641 -33.31 -14.44 13.04
C THR A 641 -33.60 -13.79 14.40
N GLN A 642 -33.42 -14.52 15.52
CA GLN A 642 -33.57 -13.93 16.85
C GLN A 642 -32.56 -12.81 17.10
N MET A 643 -31.31 -13.00 16.64
CA MET A 643 -30.28 -11.96 16.69
C MET A 643 -30.60 -10.75 15.79
N GLN A 644 -31.16 -10.96 14.58
CA GLN A 644 -31.60 -9.88 13.69
C GLN A 644 -32.68 -9.02 14.37
N ILE A 645 -33.67 -9.64 15.08
CA ILE A 645 -34.70 -8.92 15.83
C ILE A 645 -34.06 -8.02 16.88
N MET A 646 -33.14 -8.54 17.69
CA MET A 646 -32.45 -7.79 18.74
C MET A 646 -31.56 -6.67 18.17
N MET A 647 -30.77 -6.97 17.14
CA MET A 647 -29.83 -6.00 16.54
C MET A 647 -30.55 -4.94 15.68
N ARG A 648 -31.78 -5.23 15.20
CA ARG A 648 -32.65 -4.22 14.59
C ARG A 648 -33.04 -3.18 15.62
N GLY A 649 -33.36 -3.60 16.86
CA GLY A 649 -33.68 -2.70 17.98
C GLY A 649 -32.56 -1.68 18.24
N VAL A 650 -31.30 -2.07 18.16
CA VAL A 650 -30.14 -1.17 18.32
C VAL A 650 -30.19 -0.01 17.33
N VAL A 651 -30.62 -0.27 16.09
CA VAL A 651 -30.67 0.72 15.00
C VAL A 651 -31.97 1.55 15.07
N THR A 652 -33.11 0.96 15.46
CA THR A 652 -34.38 1.67 15.42
C THR A 652 -34.64 2.56 16.61
N GLY A 653 -34.05 2.26 17.77
CA GLY A 653 -34.32 3.03 19.00
C GLY A 653 -33.25 2.86 20.08
N GLY A 654 -32.13 2.20 19.75
CA GLY A 654 -31.01 1.98 20.66
C GLY A 654 -29.82 2.89 20.43
N THR A 655 -28.63 2.36 20.73
CA THR A 655 -27.35 3.12 20.68
C THR A 655 -27.00 3.63 19.25
N ALA A 656 -27.61 3.10 18.20
CA ALA A 656 -27.47 3.54 16.81
C ALA A 656 -28.75 4.21 16.26
N GLY A 657 -29.66 4.63 17.10
CA GLY A 657 -30.97 5.21 16.74
C GLY A 657 -30.89 6.48 15.86
N SER A 658 -29.78 7.22 15.94
CA SER A 658 -29.53 8.40 15.08
C SER A 658 -29.53 8.06 13.57
N MET A 659 -29.30 6.80 13.21
CA MET A 659 -29.40 6.33 11.82
C MET A 659 -30.80 6.54 11.22
N MET A 660 -31.85 6.47 12.03
CA MET A 660 -33.22 6.63 11.58
C MET A 660 -33.53 8.07 11.09
N SER A 661 -32.67 9.03 11.40
CA SER A 661 -32.76 10.38 10.84
C SER A 661 -32.37 10.45 9.36
N ASN A 662 -31.64 9.45 8.86
CA ASN A 662 -31.31 9.34 7.45
C ASN A 662 -32.50 8.73 6.66
N LYS A 663 -33.14 9.52 5.80
CA LYS A 663 -34.37 9.14 5.10
C LYS A 663 -34.22 7.91 4.20
N GLU A 664 -33.03 7.70 3.62
CA GLU A 664 -32.78 6.55 2.73
C GLU A 664 -32.53 5.26 3.52
N LEU A 665 -31.73 5.34 4.57
CA LEU A 665 -31.44 4.17 5.40
C LEU A 665 -32.59 3.75 6.30
N ALA A 666 -33.43 4.70 6.73
CA ALA A 666 -34.62 4.41 7.54
C ALA A 666 -35.64 3.49 6.84
N LYS A 667 -35.67 3.49 5.49
CA LYS A 667 -36.52 2.63 4.67
C LYS A 667 -36.02 1.18 4.56
N ARG A 668 -34.77 0.92 4.94
CA ARG A 668 -34.08 -0.36 4.72
C ARG A 668 -34.08 -1.24 5.95
N MET A 669 -34.00 -2.55 5.74
CA MET A 669 -33.78 -3.51 6.82
C MET A 669 -32.30 -3.52 7.18
N ILE A 670 -31.96 -2.77 8.22
CA ILE A 670 -30.59 -2.66 8.75
C ILE A 670 -30.57 -3.13 10.20
N CYS A 671 -29.64 -4.00 10.51
CA CYS A 671 -29.29 -4.43 11.87
C CYS A 671 -27.86 -4.03 12.16
N GLY A 672 -27.46 -3.86 13.41
CA GLY A 672 -26.09 -3.50 13.72
C GLY A 672 -25.80 -3.37 15.21
N LYS A 673 -24.55 -3.09 15.55
CA LYS A 673 -24.08 -2.90 16.91
C LYS A 673 -22.97 -1.88 16.98
N THR A 674 -23.05 -0.99 17.97
CA THR A 674 -21.98 -0.08 18.36
C THR A 674 -20.95 -0.78 19.23
N GLY A 675 -19.68 -0.50 19.03
CA GLY A 675 -18.59 -0.89 19.93
C GLY A 675 -17.93 0.35 20.53
N THR A 676 -17.69 0.31 21.82
CA THR A 676 -16.96 1.34 22.56
C THR A 676 -16.16 0.66 23.65
N VAL A 677 -14.89 1.01 23.77
CA VAL A 677 -14.01 0.55 24.84
C VAL A 677 -14.11 1.50 26.02
N ASN A 678 -13.92 1.01 27.23
CA ASN A 678 -14.13 1.81 28.47
C ASN A 678 -13.37 3.14 28.50
N ASP A 679 -12.12 3.15 27.99
CA ASP A 679 -11.28 4.37 27.94
C ASP A 679 -11.45 5.17 26.65
N PHE A 680 -12.46 4.86 25.83
CA PHE A 680 -12.71 5.49 24.52
C PHE A 680 -11.48 5.46 23.59
N THR A 681 -10.66 4.41 23.65
CA THR A 681 -9.49 4.26 22.78
C THR A 681 -9.87 3.81 21.38
N ASP A 682 -10.97 3.06 21.25
CA ASP A 682 -11.47 2.45 20.03
C ASP A 682 -12.99 2.61 19.94
N ALA A 683 -13.46 3.08 18.80
CA ALA A 683 -14.88 3.22 18.51
C ALA A 683 -15.24 2.45 17.24
N TRP A 684 -16.30 1.63 17.31
CA TRP A 684 -16.73 0.73 16.27
C TRP A 684 -18.22 0.90 15.96
N PHE A 685 -18.56 0.66 14.69
CA PHE A 685 -19.91 0.31 14.30
C PHE A 685 -19.88 -0.75 13.22
N ILE A 686 -20.58 -1.87 13.45
CA ILE A 686 -20.75 -2.93 12.46
C ILE A 686 -22.25 -3.10 12.23
N GLY A 687 -22.68 -2.95 10.98
CA GLY A 687 -24.06 -3.07 10.58
C GLY A 687 -24.21 -3.84 9.28
N TYR A 688 -25.39 -4.41 9.07
CA TYR A 688 -25.69 -5.21 7.89
C TYR A 688 -27.11 -5.04 7.40
N THR A 689 -27.28 -5.21 6.09
CA THR A 689 -28.53 -5.44 5.38
C THR A 689 -28.67 -6.93 5.08
N PRO A 690 -29.75 -7.42 4.44
CA PRO A 690 -29.81 -8.82 4.00
C PRO A 690 -28.74 -9.23 2.99
N THR A 691 -28.10 -8.27 2.31
CA THR A 691 -27.09 -8.53 1.27
C THR A 691 -25.68 -8.13 1.67
N TYR A 692 -25.51 -6.98 2.35
CA TYR A 692 -24.19 -6.41 2.63
C TYR A 692 -23.94 -6.25 4.13
N THR A 693 -22.71 -6.56 4.54
CA THR A 693 -22.22 -6.31 5.90
C THR A 693 -21.06 -5.32 5.81
N ALA A 694 -21.14 -4.23 6.57
CA ALA A 694 -20.08 -3.23 6.63
C ALA A 694 -19.70 -2.89 8.07
N GLY A 695 -18.41 -2.67 8.30
CA GLY A 695 -17.88 -2.26 9.60
C GLY A 695 -16.96 -1.05 9.47
N VAL A 696 -16.95 -0.22 10.50
CA VAL A 696 -16.10 0.95 10.65
C VAL A 696 -15.43 0.93 12.02
N TRP A 697 -14.16 1.30 12.02
CA TRP A 697 -13.36 1.55 13.22
C TRP A 697 -12.68 2.90 13.14
N ILE A 698 -12.51 3.58 14.29
CA ILE A 698 -11.70 4.78 14.46
C ILE A 698 -10.92 4.71 15.78
N GLY A 699 -9.66 5.15 15.76
CA GLY A 699 -8.76 5.17 16.91
C GLY A 699 -7.44 5.89 16.61
N TYR A 700 -6.57 5.98 17.60
CA TYR A 700 -5.21 6.48 17.38
C TYR A 700 -4.32 5.35 16.83
N PRO A 701 -3.55 5.59 15.75
CA PRO A 701 -2.68 4.58 15.18
C PRO A 701 -1.54 4.23 16.14
N GLY A 702 -1.37 2.92 16.43
CA GLY A 702 -0.27 2.40 17.25
C GLY A 702 -0.28 2.79 18.73
N LEU A 703 -1.30 3.53 19.21
CA LEU A 703 -1.35 4.02 20.58
C LEU A 703 -2.71 3.71 21.22
N LYS A 704 -2.70 3.20 22.46
CA LYS A 704 -3.89 3.13 23.33
C LYS A 704 -4.13 4.52 23.95
N LYS A 705 -4.54 5.47 23.11
CA LYS A 705 -4.84 6.85 23.50
C LYS A 705 -6.34 7.07 23.36
N THR A 706 -6.97 7.70 24.36
CA THR A 706 -8.38 8.03 24.32
C THR A 706 -8.74 8.98 23.17
N LEU A 707 -9.84 8.72 22.49
CA LEU A 707 -10.46 9.59 21.51
C LEU A 707 -11.09 10.84 22.19
N GLY A 708 -11.34 10.77 23.49
CA GLY A 708 -11.99 11.83 24.26
C GLY A 708 -13.30 11.36 24.87
N ASN A 709 -13.72 12.07 25.91
CA ASN A 709 -14.97 11.74 26.61
C ASN A 709 -16.16 11.81 25.63
N LYS A 710 -17.04 10.79 25.68
CA LYS A 710 -18.23 10.60 24.81
C LYS A 710 -17.95 10.27 23.34
N GLU A 711 -16.72 10.03 22.92
CA GLU A 711 -16.39 9.56 21.55
C GLU A 711 -16.68 8.05 21.43
N ALA A 712 -17.94 7.69 21.62
CA ALA A 712 -18.46 6.34 21.48
C ALA A 712 -18.61 5.92 20.00
N GLY A 713 -18.85 4.66 19.76
CA GLY A 713 -19.11 4.12 18.43
C GLY A 713 -20.28 4.80 17.69
N SER A 714 -21.29 5.27 18.43
CA SER A 714 -22.44 6.03 17.90
C SER A 714 -22.06 7.43 17.42
N VAL A 715 -21.00 8.03 17.95
CA VAL A 715 -20.58 9.42 17.67
C VAL A 715 -19.43 9.46 16.68
N ALA A 716 -18.45 8.55 16.82
CA ALA A 716 -17.23 8.57 16.02
C ALA A 716 -17.30 7.64 14.79
N ALA A 717 -17.82 6.40 14.92
CA ALA A 717 -17.83 5.39 13.85
C ALA A 717 -19.14 5.37 13.04
N LEU A 718 -20.30 5.40 13.69
CA LEU A 718 -21.61 5.32 13.03
C LEU A 718 -21.82 6.37 11.93
N PRO A 719 -21.44 7.64 12.07
CA PRO A 719 -21.61 8.63 10.99
C PRO A 719 -20.83 8.27 9.71
N MET A 720 -19.66 7.64 9.82
CA MET A 720 -18.89 7.16 8.66
C MET A 720 -19.66 6.05 7.95
N TRP A 721 -20.16 5.10 8.71
CA TRP A 721 -20.96 3.99 8.20
C TRP A 721 -22.23 4.51 7.49
N ILE A 722 -22.95 5.46 8.09
CA ILE A 722 -24.15 6.08 7.51
C ILE A 722 -23.78 6.74 6.17
N HIS A 723 -22.74 7.54 6.13
CA HIS A 723 -22.31 8.23 4.92
C HIS A 723 -21.95 7.28 3.79
N PHE A 724 -21.23 6.21 4.10
CA PHE A 724 -20.89 5.17 3.14
C PHE A 724 -22.13 4.45 2.62
N MET A 725 -22.95 3.88 3.52
CA MET A 725 -24.08 3.04 3.15
C MET A 725 -25.21 3.82 2.46
N GLU A 726 -25.42 5.08 2.82
CA GLU A 726 -26.36 5.95 2.11
C GLU A 726 -26.06 6.04 0.62
N LYS A 727 -24.78 6.24 0.28
CA LYS A 727 -24.31 6.36 -1.10
C LYS A 727 -24.24 4.99 -1.79
N PHE A 728 -23.68 4.01 -1.12
CA PHE A 728 -23.49 2.67 -1.65
C PHE A 728 -24.81 1.95 -1.97
N LEU A 729 -25.83 2.14 -1.12
CA LEU A 729 -27.13 1.47 -1.30
C LEU A 729 -28.11 2.23 -2.20
N LYS A 730 -27.81 3.45 -2.65
CA LYS A 730 -28.74 4.33 -3.35
C LYS A 730 -29.47 3.64 -4.50
N ASP A 731 -28.73 2.94 -5.34
CA ASP A 731 -29.26 2.30 -6.56
C ASP A 731 -29.36 0.76 -6.41
N LYS A 732 -29.25 0.24 -5.17
CA LYS A 732 -29.33 -1.20 -4.88
C LYS A 732 -30.74 -1.57 -4.37
N PRO A 733 -31.19 -2.82 -4.61
CA PRO A 733 -32.48 -3.30 -4.13
C PRO A 733 -32.67 -3.11 -2.62
N ASN A 734 -33.91 -2.94 -2.19
CA ASN A 734 -34.28 -2.92 -0.76
C ASN A 734 -34.71 -4.31 -0.31
N ASP A 735 -33.71 -5.17 -0.11
CA ASP A 735 -33.91 -6.56 0.26
C ASP A 735 -34.49 -6.69 1.68
N GLN A 736 -35.18 -7.80 1.91
CA GLN A 736 -35.79 -8.16 3.18
C GLN A 736 -35.20 -9.47 3.70
N PHE A 737 -35.08 -9.61 5.02
CA PHE A 737 -34.75 -10.90 5.63
C PHE A 737 -35.91 -11.89 5.41
N PRO A 738 -35.60 -13.20 5.33
CA PRO A 738 -36.63 -14.24 5.22
C PRO A 738 -37.63 -14.16 6.37
N LYS A 739 -38.94 -14.16 6.06
CA LYS A 739 -40.00 -14.03 7.06
C LYS A 739 -40.38 -15.36 7.74
N ASN A 740 -40.24 -16.47 7.01
CA ASN A 740 -40.70 -17.80 7.45
C ASN A 740 -39.47 -18.69 7.72
N VAL A 741 -38.72 -18.37 8.77
CA VAL A 741 -37.60 -19.24 9.21
C VAL A 741 -38.16 -20.30 10.15
N PRO A 742 -37.95 -21.59 9.87
CA PRO A 742 -38.43 -22.67 10.75
C PRO A 742 -37.88 -22.53 12.17
N VAL A 743 -38.70 -22.76 13.13
CA VAL A 743 -38.29 -22.76 14.54
C VAL A 743 -37.31 -23.92 14.77
N ASP A 744 -36.20 -23.63 15.44
CA ASP A 744 -35.23 -24.61 15.84
C ASP A 744 -35.80 -25.36 17.10
N LYS A 745 -36.31 -26.58 16.84
CA LYS A 745 -36.94 -27.38 17.87
C LYS A 745 -35.99 -27.78 19.00
N GLU A 746 -34.74 -28.00 18.70
CA GLU A 746 -33.72 -28.36 19.70
C GLU A 746 -33.41 -27.17 20.61
N VAL A 747 -33.30 -25.98 20.03
CA VAL A 747 -33.09 -24.76 20.82
C VAL A 747 -34.34 -24.45 21.66
N LEU A 748 -35.53 -24.63 21.10
CA LEU A 748 -36.80 -24.39 21.83
C LEU A 748 -36.96 -25.38 23.00
N ALA A 749 -36.55 -26.64 22.85
CA ALA A 749 -36.61 -27.63 23.92
C ALA A 749 -35.76 -27.24 25.16
N ARG A 750 -34.68 -26.46 24.95
CA ARG A 750 -33.82 -25.96 26.05
C ARG A 750 -34.42 -24.75 26.79
N ARG A 751 -35.53 -24.20 26.32
CA ARG A 751 -36.14 -22.99 26.91
C ARG A 751 -36.48 -23.17 28.41
N THR A 752 -37.07 -24.30 28.79
CA THR A 752 -37.42 -24.57 30.19
C THR A 752 -36.16 -24.65 31.09
N GLU A 753 -35.07 -25.22 30.57
CA GLU A 753 -33.77 -25.24 31.24
C GLU A 753 -33.18 -23.84 31.39
N ALA A 754 -33.23 -23.01 30.32
CA ALA A 754 -32.80 -21.61 30.34
C ALA A 754 -33.60 -20.78 31.38
N GLU A 755 -34.91 -20.93 31.41
CA GLU A 755 -35.77 -20.26 32.41
C GLU A 755 -35.50 -20.72 33.83
N ARG A 756 -35.15 -22.02 34.04
CA ARG A 756 -34.69 -22.54 35.32
C ARG A 756 -33.35 -21.95 35.74
N ALA A 757 -32.36 -21.93 34.82
CA ALA A 757 -31.04 -21.38 35.10
C ALA A 757 -31.08 -19.89 35.49
N ILE A 758 -31.98 -19.12 34.87
CA ILE A 758 -32.21 -17.71 35.27
C ILE A 758 -32.72 -17.63 36.70
N ARG A 759 -33.72 -18.44 37.07
CA ARG A 759 -34.30 -18.44 38.42
C ARG A 759 -33.27 -18.85 39.47
N GLU A 760 -32.47 -19.88 39.20
CA GLU A 760 -31.40 -20.34 40.10
C GLU A 760 -30.32 -19.26 40.27
N ALA A 761 -29.90 -18.60 39.21
CA ALA A 761 -28.92 -17.49 39.26
C ALA A 761 -29.45 -16.30 40.07
N GLN A 762 -30.75 -15.94 39.92
CA GLN A 762 -31.39 -14.88 40.65
C GLN A 762 -31.57 -15.23 42.15
N ALA A 763 -31.92 -16.47 42.46
CA ALA A 763 -32.04 -16.95 43.85
C ALA A 763 -30.68 -16.92 44.55
N GLY A 764 -29.63 -17.42 43.93
CA GLY A 764 -28.28 -17.39 44.49
C GLY A 764 -27.70 -15.97 44.66
N GLU A 765 -28.10 -15.00 43.78
CA GLU A 765 -27.75 -13.58 43.96
C GLU A 765 -28.50 -12.95 45.16
N ALA A 766 -29.80 -13.28 45.35
CA ALA A 766 -30.63 -12.78 46.45
C ALA A 766 -30.13 -13.35 47.80
N GLU A 767 -29.74 -14.61 47.85
CA GLU A 767 -29.19 -15.25 49.04
C GLU A 767 -27.88 -14.57 49.47
N ARG A 768 -26.95 -14.34 48.55
CA ARG A 768 -25.69 -13.64 48.85
C ARG A 768 -25.91 -12.20 49.32
N ALA A 769 -26.82 -11.45 48.68
CA ALA A 769 -27.15 -10.10 49.10
C ALA A 769 -27.73 -10.11 50.57
N SER A 770 -28.51 -11.14 50.92
CA SER A 770 -29.02 -11.32 52.27
C SER A 770 -27.90 -11.62 53.27
N ASP A 771 -26.96 -12.49 52.92
CA ASP A 771 -25.80 -12.83 53.75
C ASP A 771 -24.88 -11.63 54.00
N GLU A 772 -24.58 -10.84 52.94
CA GLU A 772 -23.80 -9.61 53.09
C GLU A 772 -24.48 -8.55 53.94
N MET A 773 -25.81 -8.44 53.87
CA MET A 773 -26.57 -7.54 54.76
C MET A 773 -26.53 -8.05 56.20
N SER A 774 -26.63 -9.36 56.40
CA SER A 774 -26.51 -9.99 57.70
C SER A 774 -25.13 -9.76 58.34
N ASP A 775 -24.08 -9.94 57.56
CA ASP A 775 -22.69 -9.74 58.03
C ASP A 775 -22.35 -8.26 58.29
N LYS A 776 -22.86 -7.35 57.49
CA LYS A 776 -22.76 -5.88 57.75
C LYS A 776 -23.55 -5.50 58.99
N ALA A 777 -24.71 -6.08 59.22
CA ALA A 777 -25.50 -5.86 60.46
C ALA A 777 -24.77 -6.41 61.68
N LYS A 778 -24.14 -7.58 61.62
CA LYS A 778 -23.32 -8.16 62.69
C LYS A 778 -22.07 -7.34 62.98
N SER A 779 -21.37 -6.83 61.97
CA SER A 779 -20.21 -5.97 62.17
C SER A 779 -20.61 -4.62 62.78
N ALA A 780 -21.73 -4.03 62.34
CA ALA A 780 -22.25 -2.79 62.90
C ALA A 780 -22.71 -2.97 64.36
N ALA A 781 -23.25 -4.16 64.70
CA ALA A 781 -23.64 -4.48 66.13
C ALA A 781 -22.39 -4.74 66.97
N GLN A 782 -21.30 -5.22 66.47
CA GLN A 782 -20.03 -5.39 67.18
C GLN A 782 -19.28 -4.07 67.43
N ASP A 783 -19.47 -3.06 66.60
CA ASP A 783 -18.92 -1.70 66.78
C ASP A 783 -19.71 -0.87 67.82
N GLU A 784 -20.92 -1.28 68.16
CA GLU A 784 -21.75 -0.63 69.22
C GLU A 784 -21.48 -1.16 70.62
N GLU A 785 -20.82 -2.33 70.85
CA GLU A 785 -20.53 -2.92 72.17
C GLU A 785 -19.12 -2.64 72.72
N GLY A 786 -18.48 -1.56 72.34
CA GLY A 786 -17.22 -1.07 72.92
C GLY A 786 -17.48 -0.26 74.20
N PRO A 787 -16.74 -0.44 75.33
CA PRO A 787 -17.04 0.21 76.59
C PRO A 787 -16.85 1.71 76.58
N LYS A 788 -17.90 2.46 76.93
CA LYS A 788 -17.87 3.90 77.14
C LYS A 788 -17.25 4.21 78.48
N GLU A 789 -16.04 4.64 78.61
CA GLU A 789 -15.52 5.38 79.73
C GLU A 789 -15.79 6.88 79.55
N PRO A 790 -16.23 7.59 80.62
CA PRO A 790 -16.59 8.97 80.52
C PRO A 790 -15.35 9.86 80.64
N LYS A 791 -15.04 10.63 79.62
CA LYS A 791 -14.05 11.74 79.68
C LYS A 791 -14.72 13.06 80.02
N GLU A 792 -14.20 13.70 81.09
CA GLU A 792 -14.52 15.03 81.57
C GLU A 792 -14.49 16.13 80.49
N ARG A 793 -15.47 17.04 80.62
CA ARG A 793 -15.54 18.29 79.84
C ARG A 793 -14.47 19.25 80.33
N THR A 794 -13.56 19.65 79.45
CA THR A 794 -12.83 20.96 79.54
C THR A 794 -13.14 21.76 78.30
N THR A 795 -13.61 23.01 78.58
CA THR A 795 -13.97 24.02 77.56
C THR A 795 -12.74 24.55 76.81
N PRO A 796 -12.82 24.81 75.50
CA PRO A 796 -11.74 25.52 74.79
C PRO A 796 -11.92 27.06 74.85
N LYS A 797 -10.79 27.73 75.10
CA LYS A 797 -10.63 29.21 74.89
C LYS A 797 -10.38 29.38 73.37
N MET A 798 -11.12 30.38 72.82
CA MET A 798 -10.87 30.96 71.49
C MET A 798 -9.52 31.70 71.48
N VAL A 799 -8.78 31.46 70.37
CA VAL A 799 -7.71 32.37 69.90
C VAL A 799 -7.86 32.47 68.37
N GLU A 800 -7.89 33.67 67.86
CA GLU A 800 -8.00 34.08 66.44
C GLU A 800 -6.71 33.73 65.64
N PRO A 801 -6.79 33.73 64.29
CA PRO A 801 -5.77 33.14 63.43
C PRO A 801 -4.74 34.16 62.90
N GLU A 802 -3.47 33.78 62.92
CA GLU A 802 -2.43 34.41 62.09
C GLU A 802 -2.01 33.45 60.98
N GLY A 803 -1.78 34.10 59.82
CA GLY A 803 -1.57 33.39 58.57
C GLY A 803 -0.24 32.67 58.44
N GLY A 804 -0.24 31.55 57.76
CA GLY A 804 0.94 30.78 57.38
C GLY A 804 0.61 29.80 56.26
N ARG A 805 1.40 29.90 55.21
CA ARG A 805 1.31 29.06 54.02
C ARG A 805 1.44 27.60 54.34
N PRO A 806 0.78 26.68 53.57
CA PRO A 806 0.92 25.26 53.77
C PRO A 806 2.26 24.70 53.24
N PRO A 807 2.83 23.69 53.87
CA PRO A 807 4.10 23.04 53.43
C PRO A 807 3.86 22.10 52.29
N ARG A 808 4.86 22.07 51.44
CA ARG A 808 5.02 21.24 50.25
C ARG A 808 5.15 19.75 50.65
N ALA A 809 4.30 18.87 50.13
CA ALA A 809 4.39 17.44 50.33
C ALA A 809 5.60 16.88 49.60
N GLU A 810 6.47 16.22 50.36
CA GLU A 810 7.56 15.40 49.84
C GLU A 810 7.00 14.06 49.28
N ARG A 811 7.43 13.70 48.09
CA ARG A 811 7.17 12.36 47.49
C ARG A 811 8.16 11.35 48.08
N PRO A 812 7.75 10.11 48.35
CA PRO A 812 8.65 9.03 48.67
C PRO A 812 9.47 8.66 47.45
N ARG A 813 10.78 8.42 47.59
CA ARG A 813 11.66 7.80 46.61
C ARG A 813 11.41 6.30 46.64
N GLU A 814 10.94 5.74 45.52
CA GLU A 814 11.04 4.30 45.27
C GLU A 814 12.32 4.03 44.51
N ASP A 815 13.17 3.22 45.10
CA ASP A 815 14.35 2.62 44.46
C ASP A 815 13.86 1.55 43.47
N VAL A 816 14.09 1.80 42.16
CA VAL A 816 13.87 0.79 41.12
C VAL A 816 15.20 0.14 40.79
N GLU A 817 15.35 -1.09 41.21
CA GLU A 817 16.36 -2.02 40.72
C GLU A 817 16.28 -2.19 39.21
N ARG A 818 17.37 -1.95 38.52
CA ARG A 818 17.54 -2.21 37.08
C ARG A 818 17.82 -3.69 36.87
N ASP A 819 16.82 -4.43 36.42
CA ASP A 819 17.05 -5.72 35.79
C ASP A 819 17.50 -5.53 34.32
N THR A 820 18.70 -6.01 34.08
CA THR A 820 19.36 -6.03 32.76
C THR A 820 18.74 -7.12 31.88
N ILE A 821 17.99 -6.71 30.87
CA ILE A 821 17.54 -7.59 29.79
C ILE A 821 18.70 -7.75 28.78
N LYS A 822 19.21 -9.00 28.68
CA LYS A 822 20.20 -9.42 27.69
C LYS A 822 19.62 -9.41 26.27
N ASN A 823 20.29 -8.70 25.36
CA ASN A 823 20.05 -8.78 23.92
C ASN A 823 20.56 -10.11 23.35
N PRO A 824 19.87 -10.69 22.33
CA PRO A 824 20.40 -11.85 21.60
C PRO A 824 21.52 -11.46 20.63
N PRO A 825 22.43 -12.39 20.26
CA PRO A 825 23.68 -12.11 19.60
C PRO A 825 23.53 -11.77 18.11
N ALA A 826 24.27 -10.74 17.68
CA ALA A 826 24.42 -10.35 16.29
C ALA A 826 25.28 -11.36 15.50
N MET A 827 24.84 -11.71 14.30
CA MET A 827 25.61 -12.47 13.31
C MET A 827 26.85 -11.69 12.87
N LYS A 828 28.01 -12.35 12.97
CA LYS A 828 29.31 -11.89 12.47
C LYS A 828 29.30 -11.81 10.95
N ARG A 829 29.67 -10.66 10.40
CA ARG A 829 30.22 -10.52 9.06
C ARG A 829 31.74 -10.55 9.15
N ASP A 830 32.36 -11.43 8.40
CA ASP A 830 33.80 -11.51 8.17
C ASP A 830 34.28 -10.29 7.38
N ASP A 831 35.08 -9.45 8.01
CA ASP A 831 35.97 -8.49 7.35
C ASP A 831 37.36 -9.07 7.28
N ARG A 832 37.89 -9.27 6.09
CA ARG A 832 39.31 -9.48 5.82
C ARG A 832 39.87 -8.28 5.08
N SER A 833 40.74 -7.58 5.83
CA SER A 833 42.01 -6.96 5.41
C SER A 833 42.04 -6.02 4.19
N ASN A 834 42.51 -4.81 4.33
CA ASN A 834 43.95 -4.51 4.27
C ASN A 834 44.27 -3.05 4.63
N ASP A 835 45.26 -2.97 5.46
CA ASP A 835 46.21 -1.90 5.73
C ASP A 835 46.59 -0.99 4.54
N ARG A 836 46.77 0.30 4.79
CA ARG A 836 47.99 1.09 4.76
C ARG A 836 47.78 2.61 4.69
N ASP A 837 48.38 3.21 5.75
CA ASP A 837 49.21 4.43 5.78
C ASP A 837 48.65 5.80 5.34
N ASP A 838 48.45 6.57 6.34
CA ASP A 838 49.17 7.77 6.82
C ASP A 838 49.84 8.66 5.74
N LYS A 839 49.47 9.92 5.68
CA LYS A 839 50.30 11.12 5.86
C LYS A 839 49.65 12.44 5.39
N LYS A 840 49.37 13.25 6.42
CA LYS A 840 49.80 14.65 6.57
C LYS A 840 49.63 15.71 5.44
N LYS A 841 48.97 16.77 5.95
CA LYS A 841 49.39 18.21 5.86
C LYS A 841 48.87 19.10 4.74
N LYS A 842 48.04 20.02 5.21
CA LYS A 842 48.23 21.49 5.25
C LYS A 842 48.40 22.31 3.96
N ARG A 843 47.65 23.42 3.96
CA ARG A 843 47.82 24.74 3.28
C ARG A 843 47.38 24.76 1.80
N GLY A 844 46.78 25.78 1.39
CA GLY A 844 46.39 27.14 1.81
C GLY A 844 45.77 27.87 0.65
N LYS A 845 44.99 28.83 1.01
CA LYS A 845 44.62 30.12 0.43
C LYS A 845 45.02 30.48 -0.99
N ASN A 846 44.02 31.19 -1.55
CA ASN A 846 44.06 32.23 -2.62
C ASN A 846 43.98 31.67 -4.03
N GLY A 847 43.10 32.13 -4.84
CA GLY A 847 42.57 33.45 -5.19
C GLY A 847 42.51 33.55 -6.71
N THR A 848 41.50 34.21 -7.12
CA THR A 848 40.98 34.61 -8.44
C THR A 848 39.95 33.74 -9.07
#